data_46f23aa605a0979d4a839283d2c8f470
#
_entry.id   46f23aa605a0979d4a839283d2c8f470
#
_cell.length_a   1.000
_cell.length_b   1.000
_cell.length_c   1.000
_cell.angle_alpha   90.00
_cell.angle_beta   90.00
_cell.angle_gamma   90.00
#
_symmetry.space_group_name_H-M   'P 1'
#
loop_
_entity.id
_entity.type
_entity.pdbx_description
1 polymer ?
#
loop_
_entity_poly.entity_id
_entity_poly.type
_entity_poly.pdbx_seq_one_letter_code
_entity_poly.pdbx_strand_id
1 'polypeptide(L)'
;MPDLRRAQNPFKVISPYQPSGDQPQAIAEITKRLNAGEKDIILLGATGTGKSATTAWLIEQIQRPTLILEPNKTLAAQMAAEFRQLLPNNAVEYFVSYYDYYQPEAYIPQTDTFIEKDSSINDEVERLRHSATNSLLTRRDTVVVASVSCIYGLGTPEEYVARMVPLQVGQEIDRDTLLHKFVAMQYTRNDIDFTRGTFRVRGDTIEIIPMYEELAIRIEMFGDEIENLATLHPITGNVINQTNNVYIFPASHYVAGEQRMKQAIQGIETELTQRLKELQKQNKLLEAQRLKMRTTYDLEMLQQVGICSGIENYSMHIDGRQPGQPPHTLLDYFPDDFLLVIDESHVTIPQIGAMYEGDASRKRILIDHGFRLPSAADNRPLKFNEFEQRIGQTLYLSATPGKYELQRSDTPVEQIIRPTGLVDPKIIVKPTQGQIDDILNQVRQRVNKNERILITTLTKRMAEDLTTYMAERGIRVEYLHSDVDTLRRVELLRELRQGTYDVLVGINLLREGLDLPEVSLVAILDADKEGFLRSTTSLIQTIGRAARNVSGEVHMYADKITPAMQQAIEETQRRRTKQIAYNKKHGINPQPLRKKIADVTDMLAREDIDTQDLLATGYRNNHKNTQPKNTKTHRDTPKPNATTTDLTNLIEELTQQMHTAATNLQFELAARLRDELKDLKKELRTINQVS
;
A
#
# COMPACT_ATOMS: atom_id res chain seq x y z
N MET A 1 8.28 -15.33 -24.64
CA MET A 1 8.67 -15.69 -23.25
C MET A 1 9.14 -17.13 -23.25
N PRO A 2 10.23 -17.52 -22.55
CA PRO A 2 10.47 -18.93 -22.26
C PRO A 2 9.21 -19.46 -21.58
N ASP A 3 8.78 -20.65 -21.97
CA ASP A 3 7.53 -21.26 -21.49
C ASP A 3 7.72 -21.73 -20.03
N LEU A 4 7.73 -20.75 -19.10
CA LEU A 4 7.65 -21.05 -17.68
C LEU A 4 6.29 -21.67 -17.43
N ARG A 5 6.27 -23.00 -17.17
CA ARG A 5 5.06 -23.70 -16.78
C ARG A 5 4.61 -23.15 -15.44
N ARG A 6 3.69 -22.17 -15.49
CA ARG A 6 3.08 -21.61 -14.28
C ARG A 6 2.32 -22.69 -13.55
N ALA A 7 2.57 -22.83 -12.25
CA ALA A 7 1.83 -23.77 -11.41
C ALA A 7 0.33 -23.43 -11.45
N GLN A 8 -0.51 -24.44 -11.62
CA GLN A 8 -1.97 -24.32 -11.75
C GLN A 8 -2.64 -24.88 -10.50
N ASN A 9 -2.60 -24.14 -9.39
CA ASN A 9 -3.42 -24.45 -8.23
C ASN A 9 -4.80 -23.79 -8.41
N PRO A 10 -5.89 -24.44 -8.02
CA PRO A 10 -7.20 -23.80 -8.08
C PRO A 10 -7.33 -22.74 -6.99
N PHE A 11 -7.98 -21.63 -7.31
CA PHE A 11 -8.45 -20.70 -6.29
C PHE A 11 -9.55 -21.37 -5.47
N LYS A 12 -9.40 -21.31 -4.14
CA LYS A 12 -10.39 -21.86 -3.22
C LYS A 12 -10.57 -20.97 -2.01
N VAL A 13 -11.75 -20.42 -1.85
CA VAL A 13 -12.11 -19.60 -0.69
C VAL A 13 -12.32 -20.47 0.53
N ILE A 14 -11.64 -20.12 1.63
CA ILE A 14 -11.84 -20.73 2.95
C ILE A 14 -12.43 -19.64 3.86
N SER A 15 -13.70 -19.79 4.19
CA SER A 15 -14.43 -18.81 5.00
C SER A 15 -15.42 -19.53 5.92
N PRO A 16 -15.59 -19.05 7.18
CA PRO A 16 -16.65 -19.54 8.07
C PRO A 16 -18.04 -19.09 7.61
N TYR A 17 -18.11 -18.19 6.62
CA TYR A 17 -19.36 -17.64 6.09
C TYR A 17 -19.60 -18.15 4.66
N GLN A 18 -20.88 -18.17 4.27
CA GLN A 18 -21.31 -18.44 2.91
C GLN A 18 -21.87 -17.14 2.29
N PRO A 19 -21.84 -17.01 0.96
CA PRO A 19 -22.45 -15.88 0.29
C PRO A 19 -23.93 -15.71 0.69
N SER A 20 -24.31 -14.50 1.08
CA SER A 20 -25.66 -14.21 1.54
C SER A 20 -26.13 -12.81 1.12
N GLY A 21 -27.41 -12.50 1.32
CA GLY A 21 -28.01 -11.26 0.82
C GLY A 21 -28.05 -11.20 -0.70
N ASP A 22 -27.50 -10.16 -1.28
CA ASP A 22 -27.39 -9.98 -2.74
C ASP A 22 -26.14 -10.67 -3.33
N GLN A 23 -25.20 -11.14 -2.49
CA GLN A 23 -23.90 -11.70 -2.94
C GLN A 23 -24.05 -12.88 -3.92
N PRO A 24 -24.89 -13.92 -3.65
CA PRO A 24 -25.01 -15.05 -4.58
C PRO A 24 -25.47 -14.63 -5.97
N GLN A 25 -26.44 -13.71 -6.03
CA GLN A 25 -26.98 -13.21 -7.27
C GLN A 25 -25.94 -12.34 -8.01
N ALA A 26 -25.23 -11.48 -7.29
CA ALA A 26 -24.19 -10.63 -7.85
C ALA A 26 -23.04 -11.47 -8.44
N ILE A 27 -22.56 -12.49 -7.71
CA ILE A 27 -21.52 -13.40 -8.18
C ILE A 27 -21.97 -14.12 -9.46
N ALA A 28 -23.18 -14.70 -9.47
CA ALA A 28 -23.71 -15.42 -10.62
C ALA A 28 -23.85 -14.52 -11.85
N GLU A 29 -24.39 -13.30 -11.68
CA GLU A 29 -24.59 -12.37 -12.78
C GLU A 29 -23.25 -11.86 -13.34
N ILE A 30 -22.28 -11.47 -12.46
CA ILE A 30 -20.97 -11.04 -12.91
C ILE A 30 -20.23 -12.18 -13.62
N THR A 31 -20.25 -13.40 -13.08
CA THR A 31 -19.64 -14.57 -13.72
C THR A 31 -20.22 -14.83 -15.10
N LYS A 32 -21.55 -14.75 -15.24
CA LYS A 32 -22.23 -14.92 -16.53
C LYS A 32 -21.79 -13.86 -17.55
N ARG A 33 -21.71 -12.59 -17.14
CA ARG A 33 -21.32 -11.47 -18.00
C ARG A 33 -19.85 -11.57 -18.40
N LEU A 34 -18.95 -11.92 -17.47
CA LEU A 34 -17.54 -12.18 -17.77
C LEU A 34 -17.37 -13.33 -18.77
N ASN A 35 -18.10 -14.44 -18.60
CA ASN A 35 -18.06 -15.57 -19.51
C ASN A 35 -18.68 -15.26 -20.89
N ALA A 36 -19.58 -14.28 -20.97
CA ALA A 36 -20.10 -13.75 -22.21
C ALA A 36 -19.15 -12.78 -22.93
N GLY A 37 -17.98 -12.47 -22.34
CA GLY A 37 -16.97 -11.58 -22.92
C GLY A 37 -17.22 -10.10 -22.69
N GLU A 38 -18.14 -9.74 -21.78
CA GLU A 38 -18.37 -8.32 -21.44
C GLU A 38 -17.12 -7.72 -20.81
N LYS A 39 -16.70 -6.55 -21.33
CA LYS A 39 -15.42 -5.94 -20.93
C LYS A 39 -15.50 -5.18 -19.62
N ASP A 40 -16.56 -4.42 -19.41
CA ASP A 40 -16.69 -3.47 -18.31
C ASP A 40 -17.95 -3.79 -17.49
N ILE A 41 -17.79 -4.15 -16.21
CA ILE A 41 -18.90 -4.51 -15.32
C ILE A 41 -18.81 -3.66 -14.05
N ILE A 42 -19.94 -3.10 -13.60
CA ILE A 42 -20.02 -2.34 -12.37
C ILE A 42 -20.69 -3.19 -11.29
N LEU A 43 -20.05 -3.34 -10.13
CA LEU A 43 -20.68 -3.79 -8.90
C LEU A 43 -21.00 -2.55 -8.04
N LEU A 44 -22.27 -2.15 -8.04
CA LEU A 44 -22.78 -1.07 -7.19
C LEU A 44 -23.01 -1.64 -5.79
N GLY A 45 -21.97 -1.57 -4.97
CA GLY A 45 -21.97 -2.15 -3.64
C GLY A 45 -22.02 -1.11 -2.55
N ALA A 46 -23.07 -1.11 -1.72
CA ALA A 46 -23.13 -0.24 -0.55
C ALA A 46 -22.00 -0.57 0.45
N THR A 47 -21.65 0.39 1.30
CA THR A 47 -20.63 0.18 2.33
C THR A 47 -21.05 -0.93 3.30
N GLY A 48 -20.16 -1.88 3.59
CA GLY A 48 -20.42 -2.97 4.53
C GLY A 48 -21.24 -4.15 3.97
N THR A 49 -21.42 -4.25 2.66
CA THR A 49 -22.11 -5.38 2.02
C THR A 49 -21.18 -6.58 1.75
N GLY A 50 -19.88 -6.46 2.03
CA GLY A 50 -18.89 -7.53 1.82
C GLY A 50 -18.42 -7.64 0.36
N LYS A 51 -18.14 -6.51 -0.31
CA LYS A 51 -17.60 -6.50 -1.68
C LYS A 51 -16.33 -7.33 -1.84
N SER A 52 -15.39 -7.23 -0.87
CA SER A 52 -14.15 -8.02 -0.88
C SER A 52 -14.42 -9.54 -0.92
N ALA A 53 -15.33 -10.01 -0.05
CA ALA A 53 -15.72 -11.43 -0.02
C ALA A 53 -16.42 -11.87 -1.32
N THR A 54 -17.31 -11.02 -1.85
CA THR A 54 -17.96 -11.25 -3.17
C THR A 54 -16.92 -11.40 -4.27
N THR A 55 -15.90 -10.54 -4.27
CA THR A 55 -14.79 -10.60 -5.24
C THR A 55 -13.97 -11.88 -5.06
N ALA A 56 -13.68 -12.31 -3.84
CA ALA A 56 -12.96 -13.57 -3.60
C ALA A 56 -13.73 -14.78 -4.12
N TRP A 57 -15.04 -14.90 -3.86
CA TRP A 57 -15.87 -15.96 -4.41
C TRP A 57 -16.03 -15.87 -5.93
N LEU A 58 -16.03 -14.66 -6.49
CA LEU A 58 -16.01 -14.49 -7.94
C LEU A 58 -14.71 -15.04 -8.53
N ILE A 59 -13.56 -14.73 -7.94
CA ILE A 59 -12.25 -15.26 -8.37
C ILE A 59 -12.22 -16.80 -8.29
N GLU A 60 -12.78 -17.37 -7.23
CA GLU A 60 -12.93 -18.83 -7.11
C GLU A 60 -13.76 -19.40 -8.27
N GLN A 61 -14.81 -18.72 -8.73
CA GLN A 61 -15.63 -19.21 -9.85
C GLN A 61 -14.95 -19.07 -11.21
N ILE A 62 -14.27 -17.96 -11.45
CA ILE A 62 -13.67 -17.70 -12.77
C ILE A 62 -12.27 -18.29 -12.94
N GLN A 63 -11.57 -18.62 -11.83
CA GLN A 63 -10.24 -19.26 -11.84
C GLN A 63 -9.18 -18.49 -12.64
N ARG A 64 -9.13 -17.15 -12.52
CA ARG A 64 -8.23 -16.28 -13.29
C ARG A 64 -7.33 -15.47 -12.37
N PRO A 65 -6.05 -15.26 -12.77
CA PRO A 65 -5.20 -14.29 -12.10
C PRO A 65 -5.89 -12.93 -12.03
N THR A 66 -5.78 -12.25 -10.89
CA THR A 66 -6.54 -11.03 -10.65
C THR A 66 -5.64 -9.92 -10.11
N LEU A 67 -5.76 -8.72 -10.69
CA LEU A 67 -5.20 -7.49 -10.16
C LEU A 67 -6.31 -6.67 -9.49
N ILE A 68 -6.13 -6.33 -8.22
CA ILE A 68 -7.04 -5.45 -7.47
C ILE A 68 -6.34 -4.12 -7.26
N LEU A 69 -6.93 -3.05 -7.77
CA LEU A 69 -6.41 -1.68 -7.62
C LEU A 69 -7.14 -0.93 -6.52
N GLU A 70 -6.37 -0.40 -5.58
CA GLU A 70 -6.82 0.39 -4.47
C GLU A 70 -6.34 1.86 -4.58
N PRO A 71 -7.12 2.83 -4.08
CA PRO A 71 -6.75 4.24 -4.18
C PRO A 71 -5.57 4.64 -3.28
N ASN A 72 -5.23 3.86 -2.26
CA ASN A 72 -4.12 4.15 -1.35
C ASN A 72 -3.52 2.89 -0.71
N LYS A 73 -2.31 3.04 -0.12
CA LYS A 73 -1.56 1.94 0.50
C LYS A 73 -2.31 1.26 1.65
N THR A 74 -3.00 2.02 2.49
CA THR A 74 -3.72 1.50 3.66
C THR A 74 -4.87 0.58 3.26
N LEU A 75 -5.64 0.98 2.24
CA LEU A 75 -6.71 0.13 1.70
C LEU A 75 -6.16 -1.10 1.02
N ALA A 76 -5.08 -0.95 0.26
CA ALA A 76 -4.41 -2.08 -0.37
C ALA A 76 -3.91 -3.09 0.69
N ALA A 77 -3.33 -2.63 1.80
CA ALA A 77 -2.90 -3.51 2.89
C ALA A 77 -4.09 -4.21 3.55
N GLN A 78 -5.16 -3.49 3.84
CA GLN A 78 -6.38 -4.08 4.40
C GLN A 78 -6.98 -5.13 3.46
N MET A 79 -7.09 -4.81 2.16
CA MET A 79 -7.63 -5.72 1.15
C MET A 79 -6.75 -6.97 1.01
N ALA A 80 -5.42 -6.81 0.96
CA ALA A 80 -4.49 -7.94 0.91
C ALA A 80 -4.63 -8.85 2.13
N ALA A 81 -4.74 -8.29 3.35
CA ALA A 81 -4.95 -9.06 4.57
C ALA A 81 -6.31 -9.81 4.56
N GLU A 82 -7.39 -9.18 4.08
CA GLU A 82 -8.69 -9.84 3.93
C GLU A 82 -8.61 -11.00 2.92
N PHE A 83 -7.93 -10.81 1.78
CA PHE A 83 -7.77 -11.83 0.76
C PHE A 83 -6.87 -12.99 1.20
N ARG A 84 -5.79 -12.74 1.96
CA ARG A 84 -4.95 -13.79 2.57
C ARG A 84 -5.77 -14.70 3.50
N GLN A 85 -6.71 -14.12 4.25
CA GLN A 85 -7.61 -14.92 5.09
C GLN A 85 -8.63 -15.73 4.29
N LEU A 86 -9.12 -15.18 3.16
CA LEU A 86 -10.11 -15.84 2.31
C LEU A 86 -9.49 -16.87 1.37
N LEU A 87 -8.25 -16.66 0.92
CA LEU A 87 -7.51 -17.49 -0.03
C LEU A 87 -6.15 -17.95 0.54
N PRO A 88 -6.12 -18.63 1.70
CA PRO A 88 -4.88 -18.93 2.42
C PRO A 88 -3.93 -19.89 1.71
N ASN A 89 -4.41 -20.62 0.69
CA ASN A 89 -3.61 -21.58 -0.08
C ASN A 89 -3.17 -21.03 -1.45
N ASN A 90 -3.54 -19.80 -1.78
CA ASN A 90 -3.23 -19.14 -3.03
C ASN A 90 -2.24 -17.99 -2.83
N ALA A 91 -1.58 -17.53 -3.89
CA ALA A 91 -0.68 -16.40 -3.81
C ALA A 91 -1.48 -15.09 -3.72
N VAL A 92 -1.47 -14.45 -2.57
CA VAL A 92 -2.04 -13.12 -2.37
C VAL A 92 -0.91 -12.15 -2.09
N GLU A 93 -0.60 -11.36 -3.10
CA GLU A 93 0.56 -10.49 -3.16
C GLU A 93 0.18 -9.02 -2.93
N TYR A 94 1.14 -8.24 -2.47
CA TYR A 94 0.97 -6.83 -2.16
C TYR A 94 1.94 -5.99 -2.97
N PHE A 95 1.45 -5.02 -3.75
CA PHE A 95 2.27 -4.21 -4.64
C PHE A 95 1.95 -2.73 -4.53
N VAL A 96 2.71 -2.01 -3.72
CA VAL A 96 2.56 -0.57 -3.53
C VAL A 96 3.89 0.15 -3.73
N SER A 97 3.92 1.47 -3.58
CA SER A 97 5.18 2.22 -3.58
C SER A 97 6.03 1.83 -2.36
N TYR A 98 7.28 1.43 -2.57
CA TYR A 98 8.23 1.00 -1.53
C TYR A 98 8.87 2.15 -0.75
N TYR A 99 8.50 3.40 -1.04
CA TYR A 99 8.98 4.55 -0.28
C TYR A 99 8.09 4.80 0.95
N ASP A 100 8.68 4.81 2.15
CA ASP A 100 8.02 5.32 3.36
C ASP A 100 7.93 6.84 3.32
N TYR A 101 9.02 7.47 2.91
CA TYR A 101 9.10 8.89 2.60
C TYR A 101 9.62 9.08 1.18
N TYR A 102 9.01 9.97 0.43
CA TYR A 102 9.43 10.29 -0.93
C TYR A 102 9.30 11.76 -1.24
N GLN A 103 10.44 12.44 -1.35
CA GLN A 103 10.55 13.77 -1.91
C GLN A 103 11.13 13.64 -3.32
N PRO A 104 10.32 13.86 -4.36
CA PRO A 104 10.83 13.78 -5.73
C PRO A 104 11.83 14.91 -6.00
N GLU A 105 12.82 14.59 -6.81
CA GLU A 105 13.72 15.61 -7.38
C GLU A 105 12.90 16.69 -8.09
N ALA A 106 13.15 17.95 -7.79
CA ALA A 106 12.46 19.08 -8.38
C ALA A 106 13.37 20.30 -8.51
N TYR A 107 13.04 21.21 -9.42
CA TYR A 107 13.71 22.49 -9.52
C TYR A 107 12.70 23.63 -9.59
N ILE A 108 12.94 24.68 -8.81
CA ILE A 108 12.10 25.87 -8.73
C ILE A 108 12.88 27.04 -9.40
N PRO A 109 12.58 27.35 -10.68
CA PRO A 109 13.33 28.34 -11.44
C PRO A 109 13.31 29.76 -10.81
N GLN A 110 12.20 30.13 -10.15
CA GLN A 110 12.02 31.46 -9.56
C GLN A 110 13.00 31.75 -8.43
N THR A 111 13.42 30.74 -7.69
CA THR A 111 14.32 30.85 -6.55
C THR A 111 15.68 30.19 -6.78
N ASP A 112 15.92 29.68 -8.00
CA ASP A 112 17.11 28.86 -8.35
C ASP A 112 17.37 27.76 -7.31
N THR A 113 16.28 27.11 -6.84
CA THR A 113 16.36 26.09 -5.79
C THR A 113 16.22 24.71 -6.39
N PHE A 114 17.27 23.90 -6.29
CA PHE A 114 17.23 22.49 -6.61
C PHE A 114 16.89 21.69 -5.35
N ILE A 115 15.83 20.90 -5.45
CA ILE A 115 15.41 19.95 -4.42
C ILE A 115 15.91 18.58 -4.84
N GLU A 116 16.87 18.06 -4.08
CA GLU A 116 17.40 16.72 -4.34
C GLU A 116 16.35 15.67 -4.01
N LYS A 117 16.41 14.53 -4.74
CA LYS A 117 15.59 13.36 -4.41
C LYS A 117 15.98 12.88 -3.01
N ASP A 118 15.02 12.87 -2.10
CA ASP A 118 15.17 12.26 -0.79
C ASP A 118 14.11 11.17 -0.62
N SER A 119 14.54 9.99 -0.21
CA SER A 119 13.62 8.86 -0.08
C SER A 119 14.16 7.86 0.93
N SER A 120 13.26 7.35 1.73
CA SER A 120 13.46 6.20 2.59
C SER A 120 12.75 5.00 1.97
N ILE A 121 13.52 3.95 1.71
CA ILE A 121 13.01 2.70 1.14
C ILE A 121 12.62 1.79 2.29
N ASN A 122 11.46 1.16 2.16
CA ASN A 122 11.02 0.10 3.04
C ASN A 122 11.42 -1.24 2.41
N ASP A 123 12.40 -1.89 2.99
CA ASP A 123 12.97 -3.14 2.48
C ASP A 123 11.93 -4.27 2.42
N GLU A 124 10.96 -4.25 3.33
CA GLU A 124 9.90 -5.26 3.35
C GLU A 124 8.90 -5.05 2.22
N VAL A 125 8.51 -3.80 1.95
CA VAL A 125 7.65 -3.49 0.80
C VAL A 125 8.39 -3.77 -0.52
N GLU A 126 9.71 -3.57 -0.59
CA GLU A 126 10.51 -3.94 -1.75
C GLU A 126 10.49 -5.47 -1.97
N ARG A 127 10.66 -6.26 -0.91
CA ARG A 127 10.53 -7.72 -0.95
C ARG A 127 9.17 -8.14 -1.50
N LEU A 128 8.08 -7.57 -0.98
CA LEU A 128 6.71 -7.89 -1.41
C LEU A 128 6.48 -7.56 -2.89
N ARG A 129 7.10 -6.50 -3.41
CA ARG A 129 7.04 -6.18 -4.85
C ARG A 129 7.75 -7.22 -5.70
N HIS A 130 8.93 -7.69 -5.27
CA HIS A 130 9.64 -8.79 -5.95
C HIS A 130 8.87 -10.10 -5.83
N SER A 131 8.25 -10.40 -4.68
CA SER A 131 7.36 -11.55 -4.50
C SER A 131 6.19 -11.52 -5.48
N ALA A 132 5.53 -10.36 -5.64
CA ALA A 132 4.41 -10.21 -6.57
C ALA A 132 4.81 -10.51 -8.02
N THR A 133 5.93 -9.97 -8.51
CA THR A 133 6.41 -10.25 -9.87
C THR A 133 6.84 -11.70 -10.05
N ASN A 134 7.47 -12.31 -9.04
CA ASN A 134 7.83 -13.71 -9.05
C ASN A 134 6.58 -14.60 -9.12
N SER A 135 5.60 -14.38 -8.25
CA SER A 135 4.34 -15.15 -8.25
C SER A 135 3.59 -15.05 -9.57
N LEU A 136 3.54 -13.88 -10.20
CA LEU A 136 2.92 -13.68 -11.51
C LEU A 136 3.61 -14.48 -12.63
N LEU A 137 4.92 -14.66 -12.54
CA LEU A 137 5.70 -15.41 -13.52
C LEU A 137 5.62 -16.93 -13.32
N THR A 138 5.48 -17.38 -12.07
CA THR A 138 5.58 -18.80 -11.70
C THR A 138 4.26 -19.49 -11.42
N ARG A 139 3.18 -18.73 -11.11
CA ARG A 139 1.88 -19.24 -10.69
C ARG A 139 0.73 -18.61 -11.49
N ARG A 140 -0.37 -19.34 -11.61
CA ARG A 140 -1.60 -18.80 -12.16
C ARG A 140 -2.62 -18.40 -11.09
N ASP A 141 -2.50 -18.98 -9.91
CA ASP A 141 -3.38 -18.73 -8.76
C ASP A 141 -2.91 -17.52 -7.94
N THR A 142 -2.70 -16.40 -8.63
CA THR A 142 -2.14 -15.17 -8.04
C THR A 142 -3.17 -14.04 -8.04
N VAL A 143 -3.40 -13.46 -6.86
CA VAL A 143 -4.13 -12.20 -6.67
C VAL A 143 -3.11 -11.15 -6.23
N VAL A 144 -2.96 -10.08 -6.99
CA VAL A 144 -2.12 -8.95 -6.58
C VAL A 144 -3.01 -7.79 -6.17
N VAL A 145 -2.86 -7.34 -4.93
CA VAL A 145 -3.49 -6.11 -4.45
C VAL A 145 -2.50 -4.98 -4.54
N ALA A 146 -2.81 -3.98 -5.34
CA ALA A 146 -1.89 -2.90 -5.68
C ALA A 146 -2.50 -1.52 -5.46
N SER A 147 -1.65 -0.53 -5.18
CA SER A 147 -2.03 0.87 -5.32
C SER A 147 -1.80 1.35 -6.76
N VAL A 148 -2.20 2.58 -7.07
CA VAL A 148 -1.99 3.22 -8.38
C VAL A 148 -0.50 3.24 -8.81
N SER A 149 0.43 3.00 -7.87
CA SER A 149 1.86 2.86 -8.20
C SER A 149 2.18 1.72 -9.16
N CYS A 150 1.28 0.78 -9.39
CA CYS A 150 1.44 -0.32 -10.36
C CYS A 150 1.53 0.13 -11.82
N ILE A 151 1.11 1.35 -12.15
CA ILE A 151 1.22 1.93 -13.50
C ILE A 151 2.56 2.63 -13.76
N TYR A 152 3.45 2.68 -12.76
CA TYR A 152 4.82 3.18 -12.92
C TYR A 152 5.73 2.14 -13.54
N GLY A 153 6.80 2.61 -14.20
CA GLY A 153 7.77 1.76 -14.88
C GLY A 153 8.42 0.73 -13.96
N LEU A 154 8.48 -0.49 -14.47
CA LEU A 154 9.30 -1.60 -14.01
C LEU A 154 10.23 -2.02 -15.16
N GLY A 155 11.21 -2.87 -14.88
CA GLY A 155 11.99 -3.52 -15.94
C GLY A 155 11.12 -4.42 -16.82
N THR A 156 11.63 -4.78 -17.98
CA THR A 156 10.92 -5.67 -18.93
C THR A 156 10.79 -7.07 -18.35
N PRO A 157 9.59 -7.70 -18.38
CA PRO A 157 9.43 -9.09 -17.94
C PRO A 157 10.35 -10.05 -18.67
N GLU A 158 10.60 -9.84 -19.96
CA GLU A 158 11.45 -10.67 -20.80
C GLU A 158 12.90 -10.69 -20.29
N GLU A 159 13.49 -9.51 -20.00
CA GLU A 159 14.86 -9.41 -19.45
C GLU A 159 14.93 -10.00 -18.05
N TYR A 160 13.91 -9.79 -17.23
CA TYR A 160 13.82 -10.32 -15.87
C TYR A 160 13.83 -11.86 -15.88
N VAL A 161 13.01 -12.48 -16.75
CA VAL A 161 12.95 -13.94 -16.93
C VAL A 161 14.22 -14.49 -17.59
N ALA A 162 14.77 -13.79 -18.60
CA ALA A 162 15.98 -14.23 -19.29
C ALA A 162 17.22 -14.28 -18.36
N ARG A 163 17.19 -13.54 -17.25
CA ARG A 163 18.26 -13.54 -16.23
C ARG A 163 18.04 -14.51 -15.10
N MET A 164 16.83 -15.06 -14.96
CA MET A 164 16.54 -16.08 -13.97
C MET A 164 17.50 -17.28 -14.11
N VAL A 165 17.98 -17.79 -12.99
CA VAL A 165 18.81 -18.99 -12.95
C VAL A 165 17.96 -20.17 -12.46
N PRO A 166 17.62 -21.12 -13.34
CA PRO A 166 17.03 -22.38 -12.94
C PRO A 166 18.14 -23.30 -12.38
N LEU A 167 17.86 -23.90 -11.22
CA LEU A 167 18.73 -24.88 -10.57
C LEU A 167 17.94 -26.17 -10.31
N GLN A 168 18.56 -27.29 -10.58
CA GLN A 168 18.00 -28.61 -10.36
C GLN A 168 19.03 -29.56 -9.78
N VAL A 169 18.61 -30.44 -8.88
CA VAL A 169 19.47 -31.53 -8.37
C VAL A 169 19.90 -32.44 -9.51
N GLY A 170 21.20 -32.76 -9.56
CA GLY A 170 21.83 -33.49 -10.66
C GLY A 170 22.21 -32.62 -11.87
N GLN A 171 22.04 -31.31 -11.80
CA GLN A 171 22.49 -30.41 -12.86
C GLN A 171 23.97 -30.17 -12.79
N GLU A 172 24.67 -30.32 -13.93
CA GLU A 172 26.06 -29.94 -14.07
C GLU A 172 26.19 -28.44 -14.37
N ILE A 173 26.88 -27.71 -13.51
CA ILE A 173 27.19 -26.29 -13.66
C ILE A 173 28.47 -25.97 -12.90
N ASP A 174 29.47 -25.41 -13.58
CA ASP A 174 30.67 -24.91 -12.93
C ASP A 174 30.33 -23.86 -11.87
N ARG A 175 30.90 -24.02 -10.66
CA ARG A 175 30.65 -23.18 -9.50
C ARG A 175 30.93 -21.70 -9.78
N ASP A 176 32.04 -21.36 -10.38
CA ASP A 176 32.44 -19.99 -10.66
C ASP A 176 31.50 -19.35 -11.71
N THR A 177 31.05 -20.13 -12.68
CA THR A 177 30.00 -19.72 -13.62
C THR A 177 28.67 -19.39 -12.92
N LEU A 178 28.29 -20.21 -11.93
CA LEU A 178 27.07 -19.93 -11.12
C LEU A 178 27.22 -18.65 -10.31
N LEU A 179 28.37 -18.42 -9.67
CA LEU A 179 28.65 -17.20 -8.91
C LEU A 179 28.63 -15.96 -9.81
N HIS A 180 29.21 -16.04 -11.01
CA HIS A 180 29.16 -14.95 -11.99
C HIS A 180 27.71 -14.64 -12.42
N LYS A 181 26.85 -15.65 -12.57
CA LYS A 181 25.43 -15.43 -12.86
C LYS A 181 24.72 -14.68 -11.72
N PHE A 182 25.03 -14.99 -10.44
CA PHE A 182 24.45 -14.25 -9.31
C PHE A 182 24.89 -12.78 -9.29
N VAL A 183 26.16 -12.51 -9.53
CA VAL A 183 26.65 -11.12 -9.65
C VAL A 183 25.99 -10.40 -10.83
N ALA A 184 25.85 -11.07 -11.98
CA ALA A 184 25.16 -10.51 -13.15
C ALA A 184 23.66 -10.23 -12.89
N MET A 185 23.04 -10.92 -11.93
CA MET A 185 21.68 -10.67 -11.44
C MET A 185 21.63 -9.62 -10.33
N GLN A 186 22.74 -8.92 -10.05
CA GLN A 186 22.90 -7.88 -9.02
C GLN A 186 22.83 -8.40 -7.57
N TYR A 187 23.08 -9.67 -7.32
CA TYR A 187 23.37 -10.17 -5.98
C TYR A 187 24.79 -9.81 -5.57
N THR A 188 24.97 -9.43 -4.32
CA THR A 188 26.27 -9.08 -3.76
C THR A 188 26.83 -10.22 -2.92
N ARG A 189 28.12 -10.59 -3.11
CA ARG A 189 28.76 -11.53 -2.21
C ARG A 189 29.04 -10.89 -0.87
N ASN A 190 28.52 -11.47 0.21
CA ASN A 190 28.79 -11.04 1.57
C ASN A 190 28.85 -12.27 2.49
N ASP A 191 30.08 -12.65 2.86
CA ASP A 191 30.31 -13.85 3.69
C ASP A 191 30.13 -13.54 5.20
N ILE A 192 30.00 -12.26 5.60
CA ILE A 192 29.92 -11.79 6.99
C ILE A 192 28.48 -11.42 7.35
N ASP A 193 27.90 -10.49 6.61
CA ASP A 193 26.53 -10.00 6.81
C ASP A 193 25.63 -10.59 5.73
N PHE A 194 24.91 -11.66 6.12
CA PHE A 194 24.09 -12.44 5.21
C PHE A 194 22.64 -11.94 5.26
N THR A 195 22.35 -11.00 4.37
CA THR A 195 21.06 -10.30 4.24
C THR A 195 20.42 -10.55 2.88
N ARG A 196 19.20 -10.07 2.68
CA ARG A 196 18.50 -10.16 1.38
C ARG A 196 19.33 -9.54 0.25
N GLY A 197 19.29 -10.15 -0.92
CA GLY A 197 20.07 -9.72 -2.08
C GLY A 197 21.56 -10.06 -1.97
N THR A 198 21.97 -10.87 -0.99
CA THR A 198 23.34 -11.33 -0.85
C THR A 198 23.47 -12.84 -0.99
N PHE A 199 24.67 -13.29 -1.36
CA PHE A 199 25.04 -14.69 -1.31
C PHE A 199 26.39 -14.84 -0.60
N ARG A 200 26.60 -16.01 -0.02
CA ARG A 200 27.88 -16.40 0.59
C ARG A 200 28.34 -17.77 0.12
N VAL A 201 29.63 -18.03 0.20
CA VAL A 201 30.26 -19.27 -0.28
C VAL A 201 31.16 -19.85 0.80
N ARG A 202 30.95 -21.13 1.12
CA ARG A 202 31.76 -21.88 2.09
C ARG A 202 32.13 -23.25 1.50
N GLY A 203 33.31 -23.36 0.92
CA GLY A 203 33.69 -24.57 0.20
C GLY A 203 32.77 -24.81 -1.01
N ASP A 204 32.15 -25.98 -1.04
CA ASP A 204 31.24 -26.40 -2.11
C ASP A 204 29.77 -26.05 -1.81
N THR A 205 29.53 -25.27 -0.75
CA THR A 205 28.20 -24.80 -0.38
C THR A 205 28.04 -23.33 -0.71
N ILE A 206 27.00 -23.02 -1.46
CA ILE A 206 26.58 -21.67 -1.78
C ILE A 206 25.21 -21.42 -1.08
N GLU A 207 25.10 -20.30 -0.40
CA GLU A 207 23.83 -19.87 0.21
C GLU A 207 23.47 -18.48 -0.31
N ILE A 208 22.21 -18.29 -0.68
CA ILE A 208 21.69 -17.04 -1.22
C ILE A 208 20.34 -16.68 -0.55
N ILE A 209 20.14 -15.42 -0.17
CA ILE A 209 18.83 -14.92 0.24
C ILE A 209 18.25 -14.11 -0.92
N PRO A 210 17.23 -14.65 -1.61
CA PRO A 210 16.57 -13.93 -2.71
C PRO A 210 15.91 -12.64 -2.23
N MET A 211 15.74 -11.65 -3.12
CA MET A 211 15.06 -10.39 -2.78
C MET A 211 13.58 -10.57 -2.45
N TYR A 212 12.95 -11.61 -2.95
CA TYR A 212 11.51 -11.92 -2.79
C TYR A 212 11.21 -12.88 -1.64
N GLU A 213 12.24 -13.39 -0.93
CA GLU A 213 12.12 -14.39 0.13
C GLU A 213 12.79 -13.92 1.42
N GLU A 214 12.34 -14.43 2.55
CA GLU A 214 13.02 -14.27 3.84
C GLU A 214 13.94 -15.45 4.15
N LEU A 215 13.70 -16.56 3.48
CA LEU A 215 14.45 -17.79 3.66
C LEU A 215 15.64 -17.84 2.71
N ALA A 216 16.74 -18.45 3.17
CA ALA A 216 17.89 -18.67 2.35
C ALA A 216 17.75 -19.97 1.54
N ILE A 217 18.30 -19.99 0.35
CA ILE A 217 18.45 -21.18 -0.48
C ILE A 217 19.88 -21.64 -0.36
N ARG A 218 20.08 -22.89 0.05
CA ARG A 218 21.39 -23.56 0.06
C ARG A 218 21.50 -24.45 -1.15
N ILE A 219 22.64 -24.34 -1.82
CA ILE A 219 23.04 -25.11 -2.97
C ILE A 219 24.30 -25.87 -2.56
N GLU A 220 24.23 -27.18 -2.43
CA GLU A 220 25.34 -28.04 -2.11
C GLU A 220 25.85 -28.68 -3.41
N MET A 221 27.13 -28.48 -3.68
CA MET A 221 27.76 -28.97 -4.91
C MET A 221 28.77 -30.07 -4.59
N PHE A 222 28.91 -31.02 -5.50
CA PHE A 222 29.99 -31.99 -5.51
C PHE A 222 30.72 -31.86 -6.85
N GLY A 223 31.88 -31.18 -6.84
CA GLY A 223 32.50 -30.72 -8.07
C GLY A 223 31.62 -29.75 -8.83
N ASP A 224 31.25 -30.08 -10.06
CA ASP A 224 30.40 -29.26 -10.91
C ASP A 224 28.92 -29.72 -10.90
N GLU A 225 28.55 -30.70 -10.06
CA GLU A 225 27.18 -31.22 -9.96
C GLU A 225 26.46 -30.64 -8.72
N ILE A 226 25.23 -30.25 -8.88
CA ILE A 226 24.34 -29.85 -7.75
C ILE A 226 23.81 -31.12 -7.08
N GLU A 227 24.32 -31.42 -5.87
CA GLU A 227 23.94 -32.61 -5.11
C GLU A 227 22.64 -32.41 -4.34
N ASN A 228 22.44 -31.21 -3.76
CA ASN A 228 21.28 -30.92 -2.93
C ASN A 228 20.85 -29.46 -3.02
N LEU A 229 19.54 -29.25 -2.95
CA LEU A 229 18.92 -27.92 -2.84
C LEU A 229 18.00 -27.88 -1.62
N ALA A 230 18.21 -26.91 -0.72
CA ALA A 230 17.45 -26.78 0.50
C ALA A 230 17.08 -25.33 0.79
N THR A 231 15.92 -25.14 1.37
CA THR A 231 15.50 -23.86 1.94
C THR A 231 15.79 -23.88 3.44
N LEU A 232 16.42 -22.84 3.96
CA LEU A 232 16.84 -22.77 5.36
C LEU A 232 16.55 -21.40 6.00
N HIS A 233 16.48 -21.44 7.31
CA HIS A 233 16.39 -20.22 8.10
C HIS A 233 17.73 -19.49 8.10
N PRO A 234 17.81 -18.22 7.66
CA PRO A 234 19.09 -17.53 7.44
C PRO A 234 19.93 -17.33 8.70
N ILE A 235 19.28 -17.17 9.88
CA ILE A 235 19.97 -16.94 11.17
C ILE A 235 20.38 -18.25 11.82
N THR A 236 19.49 -19.26 11.89
CA THR A 236 19.78 -20.52 12.60
C THR A 236 20.47 -21.56 11.71
N GLY A 237 20.40 -21.43 10.40
CA GLY A 237 20.93 -22.40 9.43
C GLY A 237 20.12 -23.72 9.37
N ASN A 238 18.97 -23.79 10.07
CA ASN A 238 18.15 -24.98 10.08
C ASN A 238 17.47 -25.17 8.72
N VAL A 239 17.56 -26.38 8.18
CA VAL A 239 16.85 -26.77 6.94
C VAL A 239 15.35 -26.85 7.22
N ILE A 240 14.56 -26.08 6.46
CA ILE A 240 13.11 -26.08 6.53
C ILE A 240 12.51 -27.06 5.54
N ASN A 241 13.03 -27.07 4.32
CA ASN A 241 12.56 -27.92 3.26
C ASN A 241 13.70 -28.28 2.31
N GLN A 242 13.61 -29.47 1.67
CA GLN A 242 14.46 -29.86 0.55
C GLN A 242 13.62 -29.85 -0.73
N THR A 243 14.21 -29.39 -1.82
CA THR A 243 13.55 -29.30 -3.12
C THR A 243 14.46 -29.86 -4.23
N ASN A 244 13.86 -30.38 -5.28
CA ASN A 244 14.60 -30.87 -6.43
C ASN A 244 14.91 -29.77 -7.45
N ASN A 245 14.21 -28.65 -7.39
CA ASN A 245 14.38 -27.53 -8.30
C ASN A 245 14.07 -26.20 -7.62
N VAL A 246 14.72 -25.13 -8.04
CA VAL A 246 14.48 -23.78 -7.61
C VAL A 246 14.78 -22.80 -8.75
N TYR A 247 14.05 -21.70 -8.79
CA TYR A 247 14.30 -20.59 -9.72
C TYR A 247 14.79 -19.39 -8.91
N ILE A 248 15.96 -18.87 -9.25
CA ILE A 248 16.48 -17.66 -8.62
C ILE A 248 16.29 -16.49 -9.59
N PHE A 249 15.49 -15.52 -9.19
CA PHE A 249 15.20 -14.31 -9.96
C PHE A 249 16.16 -13.17 -9.61
N PRO A 250 16.35 -12.20 -10.51
CA PRO A 250 17.24 -11.06 -10.26
C PRO A 250 16.91 -10.27 -9.00
N ALA A 251 17.96 -9.69 -8.39
CA ALA A 251 17.82 -8.84 -7.20
C ALA A 251 17.23 -7.45 -7.49
N SER A 252 17.08 -7.07 -8.75
CA SER A 252 16.47 -5.81 -9.18
C SER A 252 15.56 -6.04 -10.38
N HIS A 253 14.50 -5.24 -10.50
CA HIS A 253 13.67 -5.24 -11.70
C HIS A 253 14.37 -4.58 -12.92
N TYR A 254 15.34 -3.70 -12.68
CA TYR A 254 16.14 -3.03 -13.71
C TYR A 254 17.44 -3.79 -13.97
N VAL A 255 17.33 -4.99 -14.53
CA VAL A 255 18.48 -5.82 -14.90
C VAL A 255 18.60 -5.88 -16.41
N ALA A 256 19.74 -5.46 -16.94
CA ALA A 256 20.05 -5.57 -18.36
C ALA A 256 21.26 -6.46 -18.60
N GLY A 257 21.24 -7.22 -19.70
CA GLY A 257 22.39 -7.97 -20.11
C GLY A 257 23.56 -7.09 -20.53
N GLU A 258 24.78 -7.66 -20.50
CA GLU A 258 25.99 -6.92 -20.85
C GLU A 258 25.91 -6.23 -22.21
N GLN A 259 25.41 -6.94 -23.23
CA GLN A 259 25.23 -6.37 -24.55
C GLN A 259 24.20 -5.23 -24.56
N ARG A 260 23.09 -5.39 -23.82
CA ARG A 260 22.04 -4.38 -23.69
C ARG A 260 22.56 -3.15 -22.93
N MET A 261 23.32 -3.36 -21.85
CA MET A 261 23.94 -2.28 -21.10
C MET A 261 24.96 -1.51 -21.97
N LYS A 262 25.78 -2.18 -22.76
CA LYS A 262 26.66 -1.52 -23.73
C LYS A 262 25.89 -0.65 -24.72
N GLN A 263 24.78 -1.15 -25.26
CA GLN A 263 23.91 -0.37 -26.15
C GLN A 263 23.26 0.83 -25.43
N ALA A 264 22.82 0.64 -24.19
CA ALA A 264 22.26 1.71 -23.38
C ALA A 264 23.27 2.83 -23.14
N ILE A 265 24.50 2.48 -22.76
CA ILE A 265 25.60 3.45 -22.55
C ILE A 265 25.87 4.24 -23.82
N GLN A 266 26.00 3.59 -24.98
CA GLN A 266 26.20 4.27 -26.27
C GLN A 266 25.02 5.20 -26.62
N GLY A 267 23.78 4.77 -26.32
CA GLY A 267 22.58 5.59 -26.49
C GLY A 267 22.60 6.85 -25.63
N ILE A 268 22.95 6.71 -24.34
CA ILE A 268 23.06 7.82 -23.40
C ILE A 268 24.16 8.80 -23.83
N GLU A 269 25.34 8.32 -24.25
CA GLU A 269 26.45 9.16 -24.74
C GLU A 269 26.05 9.96 -25.99
N THR A 270 25.34 9.29 -26.90
CA THR A 270 24.83 9.93 -28.12
C THR A 270 23.83 11.03 -27.80
N GLU A 271 22.86 10.74 -26.95
CA GLU A 271 21.86 11.71 -26.51
C GLU A 271 22.49 12.89 -25.78
N LEU A 272 23.43 12.61 -24.86
CA LEU A 272 24.19 13.65 -24.14
C LEU A 272 24.88 14.58 -25.12
N THR A 273 25.60 14.02 -26.08
CA THR A 273 26.35 14.80 -27.08
C THR A 273 25.42 15.71 -27.90
N GLN A 274 24.27 15.18 -28.30
CA GLN A 274 23.27 15.94 -29.04
C GLN A 274 22.67 17.05 -28.15
N ARG A 275 22.27 16.73 -26.93
CA ARG A 275 21.65 17.69 -26.01
C ARG A 275 22.60 18.82 -25.61
N LEU A 276 23.87 18.53 -25.41
CA LEU A 276 24.89 19.56 -25.13
C LEU A 276 25.02 20.54 -26.30
N LYS A 277 25.02 20.07 -27.54
CA LYS A 277 25.03 20.96 -28.75
C LYS A 277 23.78 21.84 -28.80
N GLU A 278 22.61 21.31 -28.46
CA GLU A 278 21.36 22.08 -28.42
C GLU A 278 21.40 23.18 -27.35
N LEU A 279 21.81 22.84 -26.12
CA LEU A 279 21.92 23.81 -25.03
C LEU A 279 22.96 24.92 -25.34
N GLN A 280 24.09 24.55 -25.93
CA GLN A 280 25.10 25.54 -26.35
C GLN A 280 24.57 26.48 -27.45
N LYS A 281 23.83 25.98 -28.44
CA LYS A 281 23.17 26.81 -29.46
C LYS A 281 22.14 27.76 -28.84
N GLN A 282 21.50 27.38 -27.75
CA GLN A 282 20.55 28.20 -26.99
C GLN A 282 21.23 29.14 -26.00
N ASN A 283 22.56 29.17 -25.95
CA ASN A 283 23.37 29.91 -24.95
C ASN A 283 23.09 29.53 -23.50
N LYS A 284 22.63 28.31 -23.25
CA LYS A 284 22.39 27.72 -21.92
C LYS A 284 23.64 26.98 -21.45
N LEU A 285 24.69 27.74 -21.13
CA LEU A 285 26.01 27.16 -20.81
C LEU A 285 26.05 26.49 -19.44
N LEU A 286 25.32 27.04 -18.46
CA LEU A 286 25.24 26.47 -17.11
C LEU A 286 24.50 25.12 -17.11
N GLU A 287 23.38 25.06 -17.82
CA GLU A 287 22.59 23.87 -17.99
C GLU A 287 23.39 22.77 -18.73
N ALA A 288 24.16 23.15 -19.74
CA ALA A 288 25.04 22.24 -20.46
C ALA A 288 26.13 21.66 -19.55
N GLN A 289 26.74 22.49 -18.68
CA GLN A 289 27.74 22.04 -17.74
C GLN A 289 27.17 21.10 -16.67
N ARG A 290 26.02 21.45 -16.08
CA ARG A 290 25.30 20.60 -15.10
C ARG A 290 25.03 19.22 -15.69
N LEU A 291 24.41 19.19 -16.87
CA LEU A 291 24.04 17.97 -17.55
C LEU A 291 25.27 17.11 -17.87
N LYS A 292 26.34 17.72 -18.40
CA LYS A 292 27.57 17.02 -18.70
C LYS A 292 28.17 16.36 -17.48
N MET A 293 28.34 17.11 -16.38
CA MET A 293 28.96 16.58 -15.15
C MET A 293 28.17 15.40 -14.60
N ARG A 294 26.86 15.55 -14.45
CA ARG A 294 26.00 14.52 -13.88
C ARG A 294 25.98 13.26 -14.77
N THR A 295 25.73 13.42 -16.05
CA THR A 295 25.59 12.26 -16.95
C THR A 295 26.92 11.53 -17.15
N THR A 296 28.07 12.25 -17.18
CA THR A 296 29.38 11.60 -17.27
C THR A 296 29.66 10.75 -16.04
N TYR A 297 29.36 11.25 -14.85
CA TYR A 297 29.48 10.49 -13.61
C TYR A 297 28.59 9.24 -13.60
N ASP A 298 27.32 9.40 -13.99
CA ASP A 298 26.38 8.27 -14.05
C ASP A 298 26.84 7.20 -15.08
N LEU A 299 27.41 7.63 -16.21
CA LEU A 299 28.00 6.73 -17.22
C LEU A 299 29.19 5.94 -16.67
N GLU A 300 30.09 6.58 -15.94
CA GLU A 300 31.22 5.91 -15.28
C GLU A 300 30.74 4.84 -14.29
N MET A 301 29.72 5.15 -13.50
CA MET A 301 29.12 4.20 -12.56
C MET A 301 28.46 3.01 -13.30
N LEU A 302 27.73 3.26 -14.39
CA LEU A 302 27.11 2.22 -15.21
C LEU A 302 28.15 1.32 -15.87
N GLN A 303 29.30 1.86 -16.31
CA GLN A 303 30.40 1.10 -16.93
C GLN A 303 31.15 0.22 -15.91
N GLN A 304 31.40 0.74 -14.71
CA GLN A 304 32.25 0.08 -13.71
C GLN A 304 31.46 -0.85 -12.78
N VAL A 305 30.27 -0.45 -12.37
CA VAL A 305 29.48 -1.13 -11.35
C VAL A 305 28.18 -1.73 -11.91
N GLY A 306 27.74 -1.26 -13.09
CA GLY A 306 26.48 -1.68 -13.71
C GLY A 306 25.23 -0.97 -13.15
N ILE A 307 25.37 -0.07 -12.17
CA ILE A 307 24.28 0.67 -11.54
C ILE A 307 24.71 2.10 -11.21
N CYS A 308 23.77 3.04 -11.22
CA CYS A 308 23.98 4.41 -10.76
C CYS A 308 22.77 4.91 -9.98
N SER A 309 22.97 5.95 -9.16
CA SER A 309 21.87 6.60 -8.44
C SER A 309 20.90 7.26 -9.43
N GLY A 310 19.61 6.86 -9.39
CA GLY A 310 18.61 7.34 -10.33
C GLY A 310 18.66 6.64 -11.69
N ILE A 311 19.11 5.38 -11.73
CA ILE A 311 19.19 4.54 -12.94
C ILE A 311 17.86 4.51 -13.72
N GLU A 312 16.74 4.66 -13.01
CA GLU A 312 15.41 4.73 -13.60
C GLU A 312 15.25 5.87 -14.63
N ASN A 313 16.04 6.96 -14.52
CA ASN A 313 16.02 8.05 -15.50
C ASN A 313 16.62 7.66 -16.86
N TYR A 314 17.34 6.55 -16.92
CA TYR A 314 17.91 5.98 -18.14
C TYR A 314 17.13 4.74 -18.62
N SER A 315 15.99 4.43 -18.00
CA SER A 315 15.18 3.23 -18.31
C SER A 315 14.83 3.09 -19.79
N MET A 316 14.58 4.20 -20.52
CA MET A 316 14.31 4.18 -21.96
C MET A 316 15.46 3.50 -22.73
N HIS A 317 16.70 3.86 -22.43
CA HIS A 317 17.89 3.26 -23.06
C HIS A 317 18.12 1.82 -22.58
N ILE A 318 17.95 1.57 -21.30
CA ILE A 318 18.16 0.24 -20.68
C ILE A 318 17.14 -0.76 -21.25
N ASP A 319 15.87 -0.37 -21.37
CA ASP A 319 14.82 -1.21 -21.97
C ASP A 319 14.90 -1.22 -23.52
N GLY A 320 15.66 -0.30 -24.14
CA GLY A 320 15.77 -0.12 -25.59
C GLY A 320 14.48 0.38 -26.25
N ARG A 321 13.70 1.12 -25.50
CA ARG A 321 12.49 1.77 -26.01
C ARG A 321 12.84 2.96 -26.90
N GLN A 322 11.94 3.26 -27.81
CA GLN A 322 12.01 4.50 -28.58
C GLN A 322 11.45 5.67 -27.75
N PRO A 323 11.89 6.92 -28.01
CA PRO A 323 11.33 8.09 -27.35
C PRO A 323 9.81 8.14 -27.43
N GLY A 324 9.15 8.37 -26.28
CA GLY A 324 7.70 8.43 -26.16
C GLY A 324 6.98 7.09 -26.00
N GLN A 325 7.67 5.96 -26.17
CA GLN A 325 7.08 4.65 -25.88
C GLN A 325 6.79 4.46 -24.39
N PRO A 326 5.64 3.86 -24.02
CA PRO A 326 5.30 3.61 -22.63
C PRO A 326 6.29 2.63 -21.98
N PRO A 327 6.57 2.79 -20.67
CA PRO A 327 7.36 1.82 -19.92
C PRO A 327 6.60 0.52 -19.72
N HIS A 328 7.32 -0.56 -19.46
CA HIS A 328 6.75 -1.78 -18.89
C HIS A 328 6.36 -1.53 -17.44
N THR A 329 5.26 -2.11 -17.01
CA THR A 329 4.65 -1.91 -15.68
C THR A 329 4.27 -3.26 -15.09
N LEU A 330 3.68 -3.27 -13.90
CA LEU A 330 3.17 -4.51 -13.31
C LEU A 330 2.13 -5.20 -14.22
N LEU A 331 1.37 -4.44 -15.00
CA LEU A 331 0.37 -4.98 -15.92
C LEU A 331 0.99 -5.92 -16.97
N ASP A 332 2.23 -5.63 -17.38
CA ASP A 332 2.94 -6.42 -18.40
C ASP A 332 3.48 -7.77 -17.86
N TYR A 333 3.44 -8.00 -16.53
CA TYR A 333 3.77 -9.28 -15.88
C TYR A 333 2.58 -10.24 -15.79
N PHE A 334 1.37 -9.71 -15.92
CA PHE A 334 0.16 -10.53 -15.92
C PHE A 334 -0.01 -11.33 -17.23
N PRO A 335 -0.67 -12.50 -17.19
CA PRO A 335 -1.12 -13.15 -18.41
C PRO A 335 -2.28 -12.36 -19.04
N ASP A 336 -2.49 -12.52 -20.34
CA ASP A 336 -3.46 -11.75 -21.12
C ASP A 336 -4.91 -11.88 -20.64
N ASP A 337 -5.24 -12.98 -19.95
CA ASP A 337 -6.58 -13.30 -19.48
C ASP A 337 -6.87 -12.87 -18.04
N PHE A 338 -6.02 -12.04 -17.42
CA PHE A 338 -6.25 -11.60 -16.05
C PHE A 338 -7.54 -10.77 -15.91
N LEU A 339 -8.14 -10.82 -14.73
CA LEU A 339 -9.22 -9.92 -14.34
C LEU A 339 -8.66 -8.69 -13.63
N LEU A 340 -9.07 -7.50 -14.08
CA LEU A 340 -8.83 -6.27 -13.33
C LEU A 340 -10.03 -5.94 -12.45
N VAL A 341 -9.78 -5.70 -11.16
CA VAL A 341 -10.77 -5.19 -10.20
C VAL A 341 -10.31 -3.82 -9.73
N ILE A 342 -11.14 -2.81 -9.86
CA ILE A 342 -10.83 -1.44 -9.42
C ILE A 342 -11.76 -1.11 -8.27
N ASP A 343 -11.22 -1.12 -7.03
CA ASP A 343 -12.00 -0.73 -5.86
C ASP A 343 -12.06 0.79 -5.71
N GLU A 344 -13.16 1.26 -5.12
CA GLU A 344 -13.51 2.68 -5.03
C GLU A 344 -13.23 3.41 -6.36
N SER A 345 -13.71 2.82 -7.47
CA SER A 345 -13.36 3.20 -8.85
C SER A 345 -13.59 4.68 -9.15
N HIS A 346 -14.61 5.30 -8.51
CA HIS A 346 -14.89 6.74 -8.60
C HIS A 346 -13.74 7.64 -8.12
N VAL A 347 -12.78 7.10 -7.36
CA VAL A 347 -11.54 7.77 -6.91
C VAL A 347 -10.33 7.24 -7.66
N THR A 348 -10.21 5.92 -7.80
CA THR A 348 -9.04 5.26 -8.38
C THR A 348 -8.85 5.61 -9.85
N ILE A 349 -9.92 5.68 -10.64
CA ILE A 349 -9.87 6.05 -12.06
C ILE A 349 -9.36 7.48 -12.29
N PRO A 350 -9.91 8.52 -11.62
CA PRO A 350 -9.36 9.87 -11.71
C PRO A 350 -7.89 9.97 -11.27
N GLN A 351 -7.46 9.19 -10.28
CA GLN A 351 -6.06 9.17 -9.86
C GLN A 351 -5.16 8.63 -10.97
N ILE A 352 -5.51 7.51 -11.59
CA ILE A 352 -4.76 6.96 -12.73
C ILE A 352 -4.62 8.02 -13.83
N GLY A 353 -5.70 8.72 -14.14
CA GLY A 353 -5.69 9.79 -15.15
C GLY A 353 -4.79 10.99 -14.82
N ALA A 354 -4.67 11.34 -13.53
CA ALA A 354 -3.92 12.51 -13.10
C ALA A 354 -2.41 12.27 -12.92
N MET A 355 -1.97 11.01 -12.75
CA MET A 355 -0.58 10.67 -12.41
C MET A 355 0.44 11.14 -13.45
N TYR A 356 0.13 11.00 -14.73
CA TYR A 356 1.05 11.34 -15.82
C TYR A 356 1.39 12.83 -15.87
N GLU A 357 0.40 13.71 -15.80
CA GLU A 357 0.59 15.15 -15.96
C GLU A 357 1.44 15.76 -14.84
N GLY A 358 1.26 15.31 -13.60
CA GLY A 358 2.06 15.75 -12.47
C GLY A 358 3.55 15.39 -12.63
N ASP A 359 3.85 14.17 -13.04
CA ASP A 359 5.22 13.70 -13.26
C ASP A 359 5.86 14.39 -14.48
N ALA A 360 5.14 14.49 -15.59
CA ALA A 360 5.61 15.11 -16.83
C ALA A 360 5.96 16.59 -16.64
N SER A 361 5.15 17.35 -15.92
CA SER A 361 5.41 18.76 -15.63
C SER A 361 6.72 18.96 -14.85
N ARG A 362 6.93 18.18 -13.80
CA ARG A 362 8.14 18.21 -12.99
C ARG A 362 9.38 17.85 -13.79
N LYS A 363 9.35 16.78 -14.57
CA LYS A 363 10.48 16.32 -15.38
C LYS A 363 10.84 17.27 -16.50
N ARG A 364 9.87 17.91 -17.12
CA ARG A 364 10.11 18.93 -18.14
C ARG A 364 10.99 20.05 -17.60
N ILE A 365 10.71 20.55 -16.38
CA ILE A 365 11.50 21.58 -15.74
C ILE A 365 12.94 21.09 -15.48
N LEU A 366 13.13 19.87 -15.01
CA LEU A 366 14.47 19.28 -14.78
C LEU A 366 15.26 19.15 -16.10
N ILE A 367 14.62 18.75 -17.19
CA ILE A 367 15.23 18.61 -18.52
C ILE A 367 15.59 19.99 -19.09
N ASP A 368 14.69 20.99 -19.00
CA ASP A 368 14.88 22.32 -19.55
C ASP A 368 16.03 23.10 -18.87
N HIS A 369 16.29 22.76 -17.60
CA HIS A 369 17.35 23.37 -16.78
C HIS A 369 18.61 22.49 -16.63
N GLY A 370 18.77 21.43 -17.45
CA GLY A 370 19.99 20.64 -17.54
C GLY A 370 20.27 19.71 -16.37
N PHE A 371 19.27 19.34 -15.57
CA PHE A 371 19.42 18.36 -14.49
C PHE A 371 19.26 16.92 -15.00
N ARG A 372 18.50 16.71 -16.08
CA ARG A 372 18.24 15.37 -16.65
C ARG A 372 18.28 15.43 -18.19
N LEU A 373 18.59 14.27 -18.80
CA LEU A 373 18.47 14.06 -20.24
C LEU A 373 16.99 14.05 -20.68
N PRO A 374 16.68 14.39 -21.94
CA PRO A 374 15.32 14.28 -22.50
C PRO A 374 14.67 12.91 -22.29
N SER A 375 15.43 11.81 -22.39
CA SER A 375 14.97 10.44 -22.17
C SER A 375 14.42 10.17 -20.75
N ALA A 376 14.80 10.98 -19.77
CA ALA A 376 14.22 10.89 -18.41
C ALA A 376 12.70 11.15 -18.40
N ALA A 377 12.16 11.84 -19.41
CA ALA A 377 10.72 12.01 -19.57
C ALA A 377 9.97 10.69 -19.82
N ASP A 378 10.66 9.66 -20.34
CA ASP A 378 10.08 8.35 -20.63
C ASP A 378 10.15 7.36 -19.43
N ASN A 379 10.79 7.74 -18.33
CA ASN A 379 10.59 7.12 -17.03
C ASN A 379 9.34 7.75 -16.36
N ARG A 380 8.18 7.27 -16.68
CA ARG A 380 6.91 7.88 -16.33
C ARG A 380 5.82 6.85 -16.03
N PRO A 381 4.74 7.23 -15.34
CA PRO A 381 3.57 6.37 -15.30
C PRO A 381 2.93 6.27 -16.70
N LEU A 382 2.10 5.26 -16.88
CA LEU A 382 1.29 5.14 -18.08
C LEU A 382 0.37 6.36 -18.22
N LYS A 383 0.17 6.80 -19.47
CA LYS A 383 -0.94 7.68 -19.80
C LYS A 383 -2.24 6.90 -19.67
N PHE A 384 -3.35 7.59 -19.45
CA PHE A 384 -4.63 6.92 -19.25
C PHE A 384 -5.04 6.02 -20.43
N ASN A 385 -4.84 6.48 -21.66
CA ASN A 385 -5.10 5.68 -22.87
C ASN A 385 -4.17 4.46 -23.01
N GLU A 386 -2.92 4.56 -22.53
CA GLU A 386 -1.98 3.44 -22.52
C GLU A 386 -2.37 2.39 -21.46
N PHE A 387 -2.91 2.84 -20.33
CA PHE A 387 -3.51 1.97 -19.34
C PHE A 387 -4.73 1.24 -19.90
N GLU A 388 -5.67 1.94 -20.56
CA GLU A 388 -6.85 1.35 -21.19
C GLU A 388 -6.54 0.29 -22.26
N GLN A 389 -5.42 0.44 -22.96
CA GLN A 389 -4.96 -0.53 -23.96
C GLN A 389 -4.40 -1.82 -23.36
N ARG A 390 -3.93 -1.77 -22.11
CA ARG A 390 -3.33 -2.94 -21.41
C ARG A 390 -4.32 -3.74 -20.58
N ILE A 391 -5.49 -3.18 -20.29
CA ILE A 391 -6.50 -3.83 -19.48
C ILE A 391 -7.50 -4.60 -20.34
N GLY A 392 -7.83 -5.79 -19.87
CA GLY A 392 -8.89 -6.64 -20.43
C GLY A 392 -10.25 -6.40 -19.77
N GLN A 393 -10.86 -7.48 -19.29
CA GLN A 393 -12.10 -7.42 -18.54
C GLN A 393 -11.91 -6.78 -17.18
N THR A 394 -12.78 -5.81 -16.86
CA THR A 394 -12.64 -4.96 -15.68
C THR A 394 -13.93 -4.95 -14.85
N LEU A 395 -13.79 -5.20 -13.55
CA LEU A 395 -14.85 -5.09 -12.56
C LEU A 395 -14.62 -3.82 -11.72
N TYR A 396 -15.55 -2.88 -11.80
CA TYR A 396 -15.52 -1.64 -11.02
C TYR A 396 -16.34 -1.82 -9.75
N LEU A 397 -15.72 -1.66 -8.58
CA LEU A 397 -16.40 -1.69 -7.29
C LEU A 397 -16.61 -0.28 -6.79
N SER A 398 -17.83 0.14 -6.57
CA SER A 398 -18.13 1.44 -5.99
C SER A 398 -19.51 1.49 -5.35
N ALA A 399 -19.66 2.26 -4.28
CA ALA A 399 -20.98 2.65 -3.75
C ALA A 399 -21.58 3.82 -4.55
N THR A 400 -20.75 4.54 -5.30
CA THR A 400 -21.07 5.77 -6.05
C THR A 400 -20.28 5.83 -7.35
N PRO A 401 -20.57 4.97 -8.35
CA PRO A 401 -19.83 4.93 -9.61
C PRO A 401 -19.76 6.31 -10.28
N GLY A 402 -18.61 6.61 -10.87
CA GLY A 402 -18.38 7.86 -11.59
C GLY A 402 -18.92 7.85 -13.03
N LYS A 403 -18.76 8.96 -13.72
CA LYS A 403 -19.21 9.09 -15.11
C LYS A 403 -18.50 8.13 -16.06
N TYR A 404 -17.22 7.84 -15.79
CA TYR A 404 -16.41 6.96 -16.64
C TYR A 404 -17.00 5.55 -16.66
N GLU A 405 -17.27 4.98 -15.49
CA GLU A 405 -17.80 3.62 -15.36
C GLU A 405 -19.22 3.52 -15.93
N LEU A 406 -20.07 4.51 -15.61
CA LEU A 406 -21.46 4.54 -16.07
C LEU A 406 -21.60 4.72 -17.60
N GLN A 407 -20.59 5.29 -18.27
CA GLN A 407 -20.57 5.37 -19.74
C GLN A 407 -20.16 4.05 -20.40
N ARG A 408 -19.54 3.12 -19.64
CA ARG A 408 -19.02 1.85 -20.15
C ARG A 408 -19.92 0.65 -19.83
N SER A 409 -20.71 0.75 -18.78
CA SER A 409 -21.63 -0.30 -18.36
C SER A 409 -22.98 0.30 -17.97
N ASP A 410 -23.99 0.05 -18.77
CA ASP A 410 -25.34 0.62 -18.60
C ASP A 410 -26.16 -0.04 -17.48
N THR A 411 -25.77 -1.25 -17.09
CA THR A 411 -26.51 -2.06 -16.12
C THR A 411 -25.62 -2.49 -14.94
N PRO A 412 -25.48 -1.64 -13.91
CA PRO A 412 -24.76 -2.00 -12.71
C PRO A 412 -25.40 -3.20 -12.00
N VAL A 413 -24.56 -4.14 -11.54
CA VAL A 413 -25.00 -5.22 -10.64
C VAL A 413 -25.10 -4.64 -9.24
N GLU A 414 -26.26 -4.73 -8.61
CA GLU A 414 -26.47 -4.17 -7.27
C GLU A 414 -26.13 -5.16 -6.16
N GLN A 415 -25.41 -4.66 -5.14
CA GLN A 415 -25.17 -5.37 -3.88
C GLN A 415 -25.46 -4.42 -2.72
N ILE A 416 -26.70 -4.35 -2.29
CA ILE A 416 -27.20 -3.38 -1.30
C ILE A 416 -27.40 -4.05 0.06
N ILE A 417 -27.85 -5.31 0.07
CA ILE A 417 -28.18 -6.02 1.30
C ILE A 417 -26.92 -6.37 2.09
N ARG A 418 -26.88 -5.92 3.33
CA ARG A 418 -25.84 -6.31 4.30
C ARG A 418 -26.26 -7.59 4.99
N PRO A 419 -25.46 -8.64 4.95
CA PRO A 419 -25.74 -9.90 5.64
C PRO A 419 -25.97 -9.74 7.15
N THR A 420 -25.34 -8.74 7.77
CA THR A 420 -25.49 -8.41 9.20
C THR A 420 -26.84 -7.81 9.56
N GLY A 421 -27.67 -7.47 8.58
CA GLY A 421 -28.95 -6.80 8.78
C GLY A 421 -28.86 -5.31 9.08
N LEU A 422 -27.65 -4.73 9.13
CA LEU A 422 -27.45 -3.31 9.40
C LEU A 422 -28.10 -2.44 8.32
N VAL A 423 -28.88 -1.45 8.77
CA VAL A 423 -29.68 -0.57 7.92
C VAL A 423 -28.93 0.74 7.70
N ASP A 424 -29.08 1.34 6.51
CA ASP A 424 -28.55 2.69 6.27
C ASP A 424 -29.11 3.70 7.29
N PRO A 425 -28.31 4.71 7.69
CA PRO A 425 -28.69 5.62 8.77
C PRO A 425 -29.92 6.45 8.40
N LYS A 426 -30.65 6.90 9.43
CA LYS A 426 -31.72 7.88 9.26
C LYS A 426 -31.10 9.26 9.02
N ILE A 427 -31.53 9.94 7.96
CA ILE A 427 -31.11 11.31 7.65
C ILE A 427 -32.12 12.29 8.22
N ILE A 428 -31.64 13.32 8.91
CA ILE A 428 -32.44 14.39 9.47
C ILE A 428 -31.86 15.72 8.99
N VAL A 429 -32.64 16.49 8.25
CA VAL A 429 -32.26 17.84 7.83
C VAL A 429 -32.70 18.83 8.90
N LYS A 430 -31.79 19.70 9.33
CA LYS A 430 -32.01 20.72 10.37
C LYS A 430 -31.56 22.09 9.87
N PRO A 431 -32.10 23.19 10.39
CA PRO A 431 -31.67 24.54 10.00
C PRO A 431 -30.22 24.82 10.41
N THR A 432 -29.56 25.72 9.69
CA THR A 432 -28.19 26.16 10.03
C THR A 432 -28.16 27.04 11.26
N GLN A 433 -29.22 27.78 11.51
CA GLN A 433 -29.35 28.60 12.71
C GLN A 433 -29.39 27.73 13.97
N GLY A 434 -28.45 27.96 14.90
CA GLY A 434 -28.32 27.18 16.13
C GLY A 434 -27.67 25.79 15.94
N GLN A 435 -27.06 25.52 14.78
CA GLN A 435 -26.47 24.21 14.46
C GLN A 435 -25.41 23.77 15.50
N ILE A 436 -24.62 24.70 16.03
CA ILE A 436 -23.56 24.37 17.01
C ILE A 436 -24.16 23.95 18.35
N ASP A 437 -25.18 24.66 18.83
CA ASP A 437 -25.83 24.31 20.10
C ASP A 437 -26.58 22.98 20.01
N ASP A 438 -27.22 22.71 18.87
CA ASP A 438 -27.88 21.42 18.64
C ASP A 438 -26.83 20.29 18.61
N ILE A 439 -25.69 20.47 17.91
CA ILE A 439 -24.63 19.48 17.89
C ILE A 439 -24.09 19.22 19.29
N LEU A 440 -23.84 20.24 20.09
CA LEU A 440 -23.35 20.06 21.47
C LEU A 440 -24.32 19.22 22.29
N ASN A 441 -25.63 19.43 22.14
CA ASN A 441 -26.66 18.62 22.80
C ASN A 441 -26.63 17.17 22.32
N GLN A 442 -26.51 16.95 21.01
CA GLN A 442 -26.39 15.62 20.41
C GLN A 442 -25.11 14.89 20.88
N VAL A 443 -23.99 15.60 20.95
CA VAL A 443 -22.71 15.05 21.45
C VAL A 443 -22.89 14.56 22.89
N ARG A 444 -23.42 15.40 23.79
CA ARG A 444 -23.65 15.02 25.21
C ARG A 444 -24.53 13.78 25.36
N GLN A 445 -25.61 13.68 24.57
CA GLN A 445 -26.52 12.53 24.60
C GLN A 445 -25.80 11.23 24.16
N ARG A 446 -24.91 11.29 23.18
CA ARG A 446 -24.24 10.11 22.63
C ARG A 446 -23.01 9.70 23.44
N VAL A 447 -22.27 10.68 23.96
CA VAL A 447 -21.15 10.42 24.90
C VAL A 447 -21.64 9.67 26.12
N ASN A 448 -22.81 10.01 26.67
CA ASN A 448 -23.43 9.29 27.78
C ASN A 448 -23.75 7.82 27.44
N LYS A 449 -23.88 7.47 26.17
CA LYS A 449 -24.10 6.11 25.66
C LYS A 449 -22.80 5.42 25.22
N ASN A 450 -21.66 6.07 25.42
CA ASN A 450 -20.34 5.61 24.95
C ASN A 450 -20.25 5.45 23.42
N GLU A 451 -20.97 6.29 22.68
CA GLU A 451 -20.97 6.33 21.22
C GLU A 451 -20.02 7.43 20.71
N ARG A 452 -19.59 7.34 19.44
CA ARG A 452 -18.67 8.30 18.81
C ARG A 452 -19.37 9.12 17.74
N ILE A 453 -18.83 10.31 17.50
CA ILE A 453 -19.43 11.30 16.61
C ILE A 453 -18.40 11.80 15.59
N LEU A 454 -18.81 11.92 14.32
CA LEU A 454 -18.04 12.59 13.28
C LEU A 454 -18.74 13.90 12.89
N ILE A 455 -17.97 14.98 12.76
CA ILE A 455 -18.49 16.28 12.31
C ILE A 455 -17.70 16.73 11.08
N THR A 456 -18.39 17.04 9.99
CA THR A 456 -17.75 17.53 8.77
C THR A 456 -17.98 19.00 8.58
N THR A 457 -16.87 19.74 8.34
CA THR A 457 -16.85 21.18 8.07
C THR A 457 -16.43 21.47 6.63
N LEU A 458 -16.45 22.73 6.21
CA LEU A 458 -16.03 23.15 4.86
C LEU A 458 -14.58 23.61 4.79
N THR A 459 -14.02 24.11 5.89
CA THR A 459 -12.66 24.67 5.91
C THR A 459 -11.85 24.17 7.10
N LYS A 460 -10.51 24.19 6.99
CA LYS A 460 -9.58 23.86 8.07
C LYS A 460 -9.83 24.72 9.30
N ARG A 461 -9.89 26.02 9.09
CA ARG A 461 -10.12 27.00 10.17
C ARG A 461 -11.41 26.71 10.94
N MET A 462 -12.50 26.40 10.22
CA MET A 462 -13.77 26.04 10.86
C MET A 462 -13.65 24.75 11.69
N ALA A 463 -12.85 23.77 11.23
CA ALA A 463 -12.60 22.55 12.00
C ALA A 463 -11.81 22.84 13.27
N GLU A 464 -10.75 23.64 13.18
CA GLU A 464 -9.90 24.05 14.31
C GLU A 464 -10.67 24.89 15.33
N ASP A 465 -11.39 25.93 14.86
CA ASP A 465 -12.22 26.80 15.71
C ASP A 465 -13.31 26.00 16.45
N LEU A 466 -13.97 25.06 15.77
CA LEU A 466 -15.00 24.21 16.36
C LEU A 466 -14.40 23.22 17.38
N THR A 467 -13.25 22.65 17.10
CA THR A 467 -12.54 21.76 18.02
C THR A 467 -12.15 22.50 19.30
N THR A 468 -11.55 23.69 19.19
CA THR A 468 -11.20 24.55 20.33
C THR A 468 -12.46 24.88 21.16
N TYR A 469 -13.53 25.31 20.50
CA TYR A 469 -14.79 25.66 21.14
C TYR A 469 -15.43 24.48 21.93
N MET A 470 -15.35 23.25 21.37
CA MET A 470 -15.85 22.03 22.03
C MET A 470 -14.95 21.61 23.19
N ALA A 471 -13.63 21.70 23.04
CA ALA A 471 -12.65 21.38 24.08
C ALA A 471 -12.81 22.29 25.31
N GLU A 472 -13.02 23.60 25.11
CA GLU A 472 -13.31 24.56 26.16
C GLU A 472 -14.58 24.22 26.98
N ARG A 473 -15.49 23.43 26.39
CA ARG A 473 -16.72 22.94 27.04
C ARG A 473 -16.59 21.54 27.63
N GLY A 474 -15.35 21.02 27.75
CA GLY A 474 -15.05 19.75 28.35
C GLY A 474 -15.38 18.53 27.49
N ILE A 475 -15.58 18.69 26.17
CA ILE A 475 -15.78 17.57 25.25
C ILE A 475 -14.41 17.08 24.80
N ARG A 476 -14.19 15.75 24.83
CA ARG A 476 -12.99 15.12 24.29
C ARG A 476 -13.10 15.07 22.78
N VAL A 477 -12.47 16.02 22.12
CA VAL A 477 -12.59 16.27 20.68
C VAL A 477 -11.20 16.44 20.08
N GLU A 478 -11.05 15.96 18.84
CA GLU A 478 -9.85 16.16 18.04
C GLU A 478 -10.24 16.53 16.61
N TYR A 479 -9.34 17.12 15.86
CA TYR A 479 -9.57 17.48 14.45
C TYR A 479 -8.66 16.73 13.51
N LEU A 480 -9.14 16.53 12.28
CA LEU A 480 -8.41 15.82 11.21
C LEU A 480 -8.51 16.60 9.90
N HIS A 481 -7.37 16.96 9.33
CA HIS A 481 -7.27 17.60 8.01
C HIS A 481 -6.12 17.02 7.16
N SER A 482 -5.94 17.56 5.95
CA SER A 482 -4.98 17.05 4.97
C SER A 482 -3.51 17.11 5.40
N ASP A 483 -3.18 18.00 6.32
CA ASP A 483 -1.79 18.26 6.74
C ASP A 483 -1.37 17.37 7.92
N VAL A 484 -2.30 16.57 8.47
CA VAL A 484 -2.00 15.57 9.47
C VAL A 484 -1.29 14.41 8.78
N ASP A 485 -0.11 14.06 9.29
CA ASP A 485 0.68 12.93 8.82
C ASP A 485 -0.10 11.61 8.83
N THR A 486 0.24 10.71 7.92
CA THR A 486 -0.48 9.45 7.73
C THR A 486 -0.47 8.58 8.98
N LEU A 487 0.66 8.50 9.69
CA LEU A 487 0.75 7.73 10.95
C LEU A 487 -0.14 8.35 12.02
N ARG A 488 -0.04 9.67 12.23
CA ARG A 488 -0.88 10.37 13.22
C ARG A 488 -2.38 10.25 12.89
N ARG A 489 -2.73 10.23 11.62
CA ARG A 489 -4.12 9.99 11.18
C ARG A 489 -4.63 8.62 11.63
N VAL A 490 -3.83 7.58 11.48
CA VAL A 490 -4.17 6.22 11.91
C VAL A 490 -4.34 6.16 13.42
N GLU A 491 -3.42 6.80 14.17
CA GLU A 491 -3.51 6.89 15.63
C GLU A 491 -4.78 7.60 16.09
N LEU A 492 -5.13 8.76 15.51
CA LEU A 492 -6.35 9.51 15.83
C LEU A 492 -7.61 8.67 15.65
N LEU A 493 -7.67 7.86 14.60
CA LEU A 493 -8.80 6.97 14.35
C LEU A 493 -8.87 5.82 15.37
N ARG A 494 -7.71 5.27 15.75
CA ARG A 494 -7.61 4.27 16.80
C ARG A 494 -8.03 4.84 18.15
N GLU A 495 -7.55 6.02 18.50
CA GLU A 495 -7.88 6.73 19.73
C GLU A 495 -9.38 7.07 19.81
N LEU A 496 -10.01 7.44 18.68
CA LEU A 496 -11.45 7.61 18.59
C LEU A 496 -12.20 6.30 18.89
N ARG A 497 -11.77 5.18 18.31
CA ARG A 497 -12.36 3.86 18.56
C ARG A 497 -12.18 3.39 20.00
N GLN A 498 -11.02 3.64 20.60
CA GLN A 498 -10.71 3.33 21.98
C GLN A 498 -11.44 4.23 22.97
N GLY A 499 -11.94 5.39 22.51
CA GLY A 499 -12.67 6.35 23.34
C GLY A 499 -11.79 7.35 24.05
N THR A 500 -10.54 7.54 23.60
CA THR A 500 -9.69 8.66 24.01
C THR A 500 -10.37 9.98 23.65
N TYR A 501 -10.96 10.02 22.46
CA TYR A 501 -11.84 11.09 22.00
C TYR A 501 -13.26 10.58 21.80
N ASP A 502 -14.24 11.47 21.91
CA ASP A 502 -15.66 11.20 21.63
C ASP A 502 -16.08 11.75 20.27
N VAL A 503 -15.44 12.82 19.86
CA VAL A 503 -15.77 13.59 18.65
C VAL A 503 -14.52 13.75 17.78
N LEU A 504 -14.68 13.52 16.50
CA LEU A 504 -13.68 13.86 15.49
C LEU A 504 -14.27 14.88 14.51
N VAL A 505 -13.63 16.02 14.38
CA VAL A 505 -14.01 17.11 13.48
C VAL A 505 -13.08 17.15 12.28
N GLY A 506 -13.58 17.34 11.07
CA GLY A 506 -12.71 17.52 9.92
C GLY A 506 -13.41 17.92 8.63
N ILE A 507 -12.60 18.23 7.62
CA ILE A 507 -13.12 18.69 6.31
C ILE A 507 -13.54 17.51 5.45
N ASN A 508 -12.64 16.58 5.28
CA ASN A 508 -12.80 15.38 4.49
C ASN A 508 -12.38 14.18 5.32
N LEU A 509 -13.16 13.90 6.37
CA LEU A 509 -12.92 12.77 7.28
C LEU A 509 -12.96 11.41 6.56
N LEU A 510 -13.25 11.43 5.26
CA LEU A 510 -13.90 10.35 4.56
C LEU A 510 -13.12 9.90 3.33
N ARG A 511 -11.81 10.17 3.30
CA ARG A 511 -11.00 9.40 2.37
C ARG A 511 -11.18 7.93 2.72
N GLU A 512 -11.35 7.13 1.74
CA GLU A 512 -11.77 5.74 1.65
C GLU A 512 -11.18 4.86 2.78
N GLY A 513 -11.94 3.87 3.24
CA GLY A 513 -11.41 2.77 4.07
C GLY A 513 -11.60 2.86 5.58
N LEU A 514 -12.28 3.87 6.11
CA LEU A 514 -12.51 3.93 7.55
C LEU A 514 -13.68 3.05 7.97
N ASP A 515 -13.40 2.04 8.78
CA ASP A 515 -14.38 1.17 9.42
C ASP A 515 -14.53 1.58 10.90
N LEU A 516 -15.55 2.40 11.19
CA LEU A 516 -15.83 2.97 12.50
C LEU A 516 -17.20 2.52 13.02
N PRO A 517 -17.37 1.28 13.49
CA PRO A 517 -18.67 0.80 13.96
C PRO A 517 -19.16 1.51 15.22
N GLU A 518 -18.28 2.20 15.94
CA GLU A 518 -18.60 2.95 17.15
C GLU A 518 -19.29 4.31 16.86
N VAL A 519 -19.23 4.77 15.60
CA VAL A 519 -19.82 6.06 15.18
C VAL A 519 -21.33 5.91 14.99
N SER A 520 -22.09 6.58 15.85
CA SER A 520 -23.56 6.59 15.79
C SER A 520 -24.12 7.88 15.19
N LEU A 521 -23.38 8.98 15.16
CA LEU A 521 -23.78 10.24 14.56
C LEU A 521 -22.74 10.77 13.59
N VAL A 522 -23.20 11.15 12.42
CA VAL A 522 -22.46 11.99 11.48
C VAL A 522 -23.18 13.30 11.31
N ALA A 523 -22.54 14.40 11.67
CA ALA A 523 -23.05 15.75 11.50
C ALA A 523 -22.39 16.44 10.31
N ILE A 524 -23.18 16.91 9.37
CA ILE A 524 -22.70 17.61 8.17
C ILE A 524 -23.11 19.07 8.29
N LEU A 525 -22.16 19.95 8.62
CA LEU A 525 -22.38 21.38 8.72
C LEU A 525 -22.46 22.00 7.33
N ASP A 526 -23.31 23.03 7.20
CA ASP A 526 -23.47 23.78 5.94
C ASP A 526 -23.63 22.84 4.74
N ALA A 527 -24.56 21.88 4.85
CA ALA A 527 -24.75 20.85 3.83
C ALA A 527 -25.30 21.40 2.51
N ASP A 528 -25.91 22.60 2.53
CA ASP A 528 -26.44 23.30 1.36
C ASP A 528 -25.42 24.19 0.62
N LYS A 529 -24.20 24.28 1.09
CA LYS A 529 -23.12 24.99 0.39
C LYS A 529 -22.58 24.15 -0.75
N GLU A 530 -22.99 24.42 -1.97
CA GLU A 530 -22.59 23.67 -3.15
C GLU A 530 -21.08 23.71 -3.36
N GLY A 531 -20.51 22.54 -3.72
CA GLY A 531 -19.09 22.36 -3.96
C GLY A 531 -18.67 20.89 -3.94
N PHE A 532 -17.40 20.62 -4.19
CA PHE A 532 -16.86 19.25 -4.26
C PHE A 532 -17.15 18.46 -2.97
N LEU A 533 -17.02 19.07 -1.79
CA LEU A 533 -17.24 18.44 -0.49
C LEU A 533 -18.71 18.16 -0.16
N ARG A 534 -19.62 18.70 -0.93
CA ARG A 534 -21.08 18.54 -0.77
C ARG A 534 -21.73 18.03 -2.06
N SER A 535 -20.95 17.39 -2.93
CA SER A 535 -21.47 16.64 -4.08
C SER A 535 -22.27 15.42 -3.62
N THR A 536 -23.14 14.91 -4.46
CA THR A 536 -23.94 13.68 -4.18
C THR A 536 -23.05 12.53 -3.73
N THR A 537 -21.94 12.28 -4.43
CA THR A 537 -20.94 11.23 -4.09
C THR A 537 -20.37 11.44 -2.70
N SER A 538 -19.91 12.67 -2.40
CA SER A 538 -19.32 13.02 -1.10
C SER A 538 -20.34 12.85 0.04
N LEU A 539 -21.58 13.26 -0.16
CA LEU A 539 -22.65 13.10 0.82
C LEU A 539 -22.97 11.64 1.08
N ILE A 540 -23.14 10.80 0.03
CA ILE A 540 -23.41 9.36 0.17
C ILE A 540 -22.27 8.65 0.91
N GLN A 541 -21.03 8.99 0.61
CA GLN A 541 -19.85 8.44 1.29
C GLN A 541 -19.83 8.81 2.78
N THR A 542 -20.15 10.08 3.08
CA THR A 542 -20.26 10.60 4.44
C THR A 542 -21.35 9.91 5.24
N ILE A 543 -22.54 9.80 4.67
CA ILE A 543 -23.69 9.11 5.24
C ILE A 543 -23.34 7.65 5.56
N GLY A 544 -22.63 6.99 4.65
CA GLY A 544 -22.21 5.59 4.77
C GLY A 544 -21.33 5.29 6.00
N ARG A 545 -20.72 6.30 6.62
CA ARG A 545 -19.92 6.11 7.85
C ARG A 545 -20.76 5.75 9.06
N ALA A 546 -21.98 6.26 9.15
CA ALA A 546 -22.92 5.87 10.21
C ALA A 546 -23.66 4.55 9.92
N ALA A 547 -23.51 3.97 8.73
CA ALA A 547 -24.26 2.77 8.32
C ALA A 547 -23.79 1.45 9.00
N ARG A 548 -22.72 1.50 9.79
CA ARG A 548 -22.18 0.35 10.54
C ARG A 548 -22.63 0.29 12.00
N ASN A 549 -23.33 1.31 12.43
CA ASN A 549 -23.94 1.36 13.76
C ASN A 549 -25.43 1.09 13.69
N VAL A 550 -25.96 0.30 14.62
CA VAL A 550 -27.39 -0.01 14.70
C VAL A 550 -28.22 1.25 14.94
N SER A 551 -27.70 2.20 15.72
CA SER A 551 -28.31 3.48 16.06
C SER A 551 -27.83 4.62 15.15
N GLY A 552 -27.31 4.30 13.96
CA GLY A 552 -26.71 5.28 13.07
C GLY A 552 -27.68 6.35 12.59
N GLU A 553 -27.32 7.62 12.79
CA GLU A 553 -28.06 8.80 12.30
C GLU A 553 -27.13 9.77 11.59
N VAL A 554 -27.68 10.53 10.66
CA VAL A 554 -26.98 11.63 9.98
C VAL A 554 -27.78 12.90 10.11
N HIS A 555 -27.18 13.96 10.67
CA HIS A 555 -27.76 15.28 10.72
C HIS A 555 -27.12 16.17 9.66
N MET A 556 -27.94 16.65 8.73
CA MET A 556 -27.53 17.63 7.72
C MET A 556 -28.06 19.00 8.12
N TYR A 557 -27.16 19.93 8.40
CA TYR A 557 -27.53 21.31 8.70
C TYR A 557 -27.54 22.11 7.41
N ALA A 558 -28.77 22.53 7.02
CA ALA A 558 -29.04 23.20 5.75
C ALA A 558 -30.31 24.04 5.84
N ASP A 559 -30.33 25.22 5.25
CA ASP A 559 -31.51 26.07 5.16
C ASP A 559 -32.37 25.75 3.92
N LYS A 560 -31.77 25.10 2.93
CA LYS A 560 -32.44 24.57 1.74
C LYS A 560 -31.86 23.24 1.29
N ILE A 561 -32.71 22.40 0.73
CA ILE A 561 -32.26 21.12 0.17
C ILE A 561 -31.75 21.35 -1.26
N THR A 562 -30.48 21.08 -1.49
CA THR A 562 -29.88 21.16 -2.81
C THR A 562 -30.17 19.90 -3.64
N PRO A 563 -30.03 19.91 -4.98
CA PRO A 563 -30.17 18.70 -5.81
C PRO A 563 -29.25 17.56 -5.37
N ALA A 564 -28.02 17.86 -4.96
CA ALA A 564 -27.08 16.86 -4.45
C ALA A 564 -27.55 16.23 -3.12
N MET A 565 -28.07 17.03 -2.22
CA MET A 565 -28.67 16.53 -0.97
C MET A 565 -29.90 15.65 -1.26
N GLN A 566 -30.79 16.11 -2.14
CA GLN A 566 -31.98 15.36 -2.52
C GLN A 566 -31.65 13.97 -3.03
N GLN A 567 -30.73 13.88 -3.98
CA GLN A 567 -30.27 12.60 -4.54
C GLN A 567 -29.65 11.69 -3.47
N ALA A 568 -28.83 12.25 -2.58
CA ALA A 568 -28.19 11.46 -1.51
C ALA A 568 -29.23 10.94 -0.50
N ILE A 569 -30.24 11.75 -0.15
CA ILE A 569 -31.32 11.36 0.75
C ILE A 569 -32.19 10.26 0.11
N GLU A 570 -32.60 10.44 -1.15
CA GLU A 570 -33.41 9.47 -1.87
C GLU A 570 -32.72 8.12 -2.02
N GLU A 571 -31.44 8.12 -2.43
CA GLU A 571 -30.68 6.88 -2.56
C GLU A 571 -30.48 6.17 -1.22
N THR A 572 -30.16 6.91 -0.15
CA THR A 572 -30.03 6.33 1.18
C THR A 572 -31.36 5.75 1.66
N GLN A 573 -32.48 6.44 1.42
CA GLN A 573 -33.80 5.97 1.78
C GLN A 573 -34.22 4.73 0.97
N ARG A 574 -33.88 4.68 -0.31
CA ARG A 574 -34.09 3.51 -1.17
C ARG A 574 -33.37 2.28 -0.60
N ARG A 575 -32.08 2.43 -0.30
CA ARG A 575 -31.26 1.35 0.29
C ARG A 575 -31.81 0.93 1.65
N ARG A 576 -32.16 1.87 2.50
CA ARG A 576 -32.74 1.64 3.81
C ARG A 576 -34.04 0.82 3.71
N THR A 577 -34.95 1.18 2.83
CA THR A 577 -36.22 0.50 2.61
C THR A 577 -36.01 -0.94 2.13
N LYS A 578 -35.10 -1.15 1.17
CA LYS A 578 -34.73 -2.47 0.65
C LYS A 578 -34.18 -3.38 1.76
N GLN A 579 -33.28 -2.85 2.60
CA GLN A 579 -32.70 -3.61 3.72
C GLN A 579 -33.74 -3.96 4.78
N ILE A 580 -34.61 -3.03 5.17
CA ILE A 580 -35.67 -3.29 6.16
C ILE A 580 -36.64 -4.36 5.65
N ALA A 581 -37.05 -4.29 4.39
CA ALA A 581 -37.93 -5.31 3.78
C ALA A 581 -37.25 -6.70 3.79
N TYR A 582 -35.96 -6.76 3.45
CA TYR A 582 -35.18 -8.00 3.49
C TYR A 582 -35.10 -8.55 4.92
N ASN A 583 -34.75 -7.73 5.90
CA ASN A 583 -34.65 -8.14 7.31
C ASN A 583 -35.98 -8.70 7.82
N LYS A 584 -37.09 -8.02 7.49
CA LYS A 584 -38.44 -8.46 7.88
C LYS A 584 -38.79 -9.82 7.23
N LYS A 585 -38.48 -9.99 5.96
CA LYS A 585 -38.74 -11.23 5.22
C LYS A 585 -37.98 -12.42 5.79
N HIS A 586 -36.74 -12.21 6.23
CA HIS A 586 -35.83 -13.27 6.68
C HIS A 586 -35.71 -13.34 8.22
N GLY A 587 -36.42 -12.54 8.98
CA GLY A 587 -36.38 -12.54 10.44
C GLY A 587 -35.03 -12.11 11.01
N ILE A 588 -34.27 -11.24 10.31
CA ILE A 588 -32.93 -10.83 10.70
C ILE A 588 -33.02 -9.61 11.63
N ASN A 589 -32.42 -9.75 12.82
CA ASN A 589 -32.19 -8.63 13.72
C ASN A 589 -30.82 -8.01 13.44
N PRO A 590 -30.71 -6.69 13.21
CA PRO A 590 -29.43 -6.02 13.03
C PRO A 590 -28.47 -6.28 14.18
N GLN A 591 -27.28 -6.76 13.88
CA GLN A 591 -26.23 -7.00 14.87
C GLN A 591 -25.09 -6.00 14.68
N PRO A 592 -24.57 -5.38 15.78
CA PRO A 592 -23.43 -4.50 15.67
C PRO A 592 -22.21 -5.28 15.20
N LEU A 593 -21.46 -4.72 14.25
CA LEU A 593 -20.17 -5.26 13.83
C LEU A 593 -19.18 -5.08 14.98
N ARG A 594 -18.70 -6.18 15.56
CA ARG A 594 -17.58 -6.17 16.52
C ARG A 594 -16.32 -6.59 15.78
N LYS A 595 -15.57 -5.63 15.25
CA LYS A 595 -14.20 -5.89 14.78
C LYS A 595 -13.23 -5.59 15.91
N LYS A 596 -12.26 -6.50 16.16
CA LYS A 596 -11.11 -6.19 17.02
C LYS A 596 -10.46 -4.92 16.48
N ILE A 597 -10.07 -4.01 17.38
CA ILE A 597 -9.26 -2.85 17.03
C ILE A 597 -7.89 -3.40 16.68
N ALA A 598 -7.67 -3.68 15.40
CA ALA A 598 -6.36 -4.10 14.93
C ALA A 598 -5.46 -2.85 14.84
N ASP A 599 -4.25 -2.96 15.33
CA ASP A 599 -3.22 -1.96 15.11
C ASP A 599 -2.82 -2.03 13.64
N VAL A 600 -2.73 -0.90 12.94
CA VAL A 600 -2.19 -0.87 11.57
C VAL A 600 -0.70 -1.14 11.61
N THR A 601 -0.02 -0.71 12.67
CA THR A 601 1.33 -1.17 13.02
C THR A 601 1.38 -2.67 13.30
N ASP A 602 0.34 -3.25 13.94
CA ASP A 602 0.16 -4.70 14.07
C ASP A 602 -0.21 -5.39 12.75
N MET A 603 -0.79 -4.71 11.80
CA MET A 603 -1.05 -5.27 10.45
C MET A 603 0.21 -5.28 9.59
N LEU A 604 1.06 -4.27 9.73
CA LEU A 604 2.40 -4.22 9.13
C LEU A 604 3.37 -5.15 9.90
N ALA A 605 3.25 -5.24 11.23
CA ALA A 605 4.03 -6.14 12.10
C ALA A 605 3.46 -7.57 12.18
N ARG A 606 2.24 -7.85 11.74
CA ARG A 606 1.72 -9.21 11.57
C ARG A 606 2.28 -9.90 10.36
N GLU A 607 2.79 -9.15 9.40
CA GLU A 607 3.67 -9.71 8.37
C GLU A 607 4.94 -10.28 9.02
N ASP A 608 5.50 -9.61 10.03
CA ASP A 608 6.60 -10.14 10.87
C ASP A 608 6.16 -11.29 11.79
N ILE A 609 4.95 -11.28 12.33
CA ILE A 609 4.42 -12.29 13.25
C ILE A 609 3.93 -13.53 12.50
N ASP A 610 3.30 -13.41 11.33
CA ASP A 610 2.93 -14.56 10.50
C ASP A 610 4.16 -15.26 9.95
N THR A 611 5.22 -14.53 9.67
CA THR A 611 6.53 -15.10 9.32
C THR A 611 7.18 -15.73 10.55
N GLN A 612 7.11 -15.10 11.71
CA GLN A 612 7.58 -15.69 12.97
C GLN A 612 6.75 -16.92 13.40
N ASP A 613 5.44 -16.93 13.16
CA ASP A 613 4.57 -18.10 13.43
C ASP A 613 4.75 -19.21 12.38
N LEU A 614 5.04 -18.90 11.13
CA LEU A 614 5.51 -19.88 10.12
C LEU A 614 6.88 -20.44 10.49
N LEU A 615 7.78 -19.64 10.99
CA LEU A 615 9.08 -20.04 11.53
C LEU A 615 8.94 -20.83 12.82
N ALA A 616 7.94 -20.53 13.66
CA ALA A 616 7.64 -21.25 14.90
C ALA A 616 6.86 -22.56 14.68
N THR A 617 6.06 -22.68 13.64
CA THR A 617 5.36 -23.94 13.27
C THR A 617 6.28 -25.00 12.73
N GLY A 618 7.42 -24.63 12.13
CA GLY A 618 8.52 -25.59 11.82
C GLY A 618 9.12 -26.26 13.09
N TYR A 619 8.96 -25.64 14.25
CA TYR A 619 9.46 -26.17 15.54
C TYR A 619 8.52 -27.16 16.24
N ARG A 620 7.23 -27.24 15.85
CA ARG A 620 6.23 -28.03 16.58
C ARG A 620 6.07 -29.49 16.15
N ASN A 621 6.71 -29.92 15.11
CA ASN A 621 6.53 -31.32 14.64
C ASN A 621 7.46 -32.36 15.25
N ASN A 622 8.33 -32.05 16.21
CA ASN A 622 9.27 -33.03 16.77
C ASN A 622 9.28 -33.21 18.31
N HIS A 623 8.33 -32.68 19.06
CA HIS A 623 8.21 -33.05 20.47
C HIS A 623 6.75 -33.14 20.92
N LYS A 624 6.17 -34.36 20.81
CA LYS A 624 5.08 -34.80 21.66
C LYS A 624 5.63 -35.10 23.08
N ASN A 625 4.97 -34.57 24.08
CA ASN A 625 5.10 -34.77 25.51
C ASN A 625 6.05 -33.83 26.26
N THR A 626 5.48 -32.74 26.77
CA THR A 626 5.56 -32.36 28.20
C THR A 626 4.62 -31.18 28.47
N GLN A 627 3.83 -31.28 29.52
CA GLN A 627 2.85 -30.28 29.97
C GLN A 627 3.52 -28.96 30.35
N PRO A 628 2.92 -27.80 30.08
CA PRO A 628 3.49 -26.51 30.50
C PRO A 628 3.16 -26.24 31.97
N LYS A 629 4.20 -26.10 32.79
CA LYS A 629 4.11 -25.45 34.09
C LYS A 629 3.98 -23.93 33.87
N ASN A 630 2.90 -23.38 34.41
CA ASN A 630 2.68 -21.94 34.56
C ASN A 630 3.86 -21.26 35.25
N THR A 631 4.54 -20.40 34.52
CA THR A 631 5.34 -19.34 35.13
C THR A 631 4.84 -17.99 34.56
N LYS A 632 4.12 -17.29 35.42
CA LYS A 632 3.76 -15.88 35.21
C LYS A 632 5.04 -15.06 35.27
N THR A 633 5.52 -14.57 34.15
CA THR A 633 6.45 -13.45 34.11
C THR A 633 5.65 -12.16 34.02
N HIS A 634 5.62 -11.43 35.10
CA HIS A 634 5.16 -10.05 35.15
C HIS A 634 6.03 -9.21 34.21
N ARG A 635 5.42 -8.67 33.16
CA ARG A 635 5.92 -7.47 32.54
C ARG A 635 5.32 -6.30 33.30
N ASP A 636 6.18 -5.61 34.01
CA ASP A 636 5.85 -4.34 34.65
C ASP A 636 5.59 -3.29 33.55
N THR A 637 4.35 -2.88 33.46
CA THR A 637 3.98 -1.63 32.81
C THR A 637 4.42 -0.47 33.71
N PRO A 638 5.07 0.60 33.19
CA PRO A 638 5.43 1.74 34.01
C PRO A 638 4.15 2.42 34.52
N LYS A 639 4.07 2.58 35.83
CA LYS A 639 3.03 3.37 36.49
C LYS A 639 3.20 4.85 36.15
N PRO A 640 2.12 5.62 35.95
CA PRO A 640 2.21 7.05 35.77
C PRO A 640 2.47 7.71 37.13
N ASN A 641 3.71 8.02 37.39
CA ASN A 641 4.25 8.98 38.36
C ASN A 641 5.73 8.68 38.58
N ALA A 642 6.54 8.86 37.52
CA ALA A 642 7.98 8.90 37.65
C ALA A 642 8.34 10.21 38.35
N THR A 643 9.00 10.11 39.50
CA THR A 643 9.56 11.26 40.21
C THR A 643 10.72 11.82 39.40
N THR A 644 11.00 13.12 39.51
CA THR A 644 12.13 13.81 38.85
C THR A 644 13.47 13.06 39.04
N THR A 645 13.59 12.33 40.15
CA THR A 645 14.75 11.47 40.47
C THR A 645 14.84 10.23 39.58
N ASP A 646 13.70 9.62 39.22
CA ASP A 646 13.68 8.42 38.38
C ASP A 646 14.03 8.79 36.91
N LEU A 647 13.58 9.96 36.43
CA LEU A 647 13.94 10.50 35.14
C LEU A 647 15.43 10.85 35.04
N THR A 648 16.02 11.38 36.13
CA THR A 648 17.44 11.71 36.15
C THR A 648 18.30 10.45 36.13
N ASN A 649 17.93 9.43 36.85
CA ASN A 649 18.61 8.13 36.87
C ASN A 649 18.53 7.44 35.48
N LEU A 650 17.37 7.49 34.82
CA LEU A 650 17.20 6.96 33.47
C LEU A 650 18.07 7.69 32.44
N ILE A 651 18.18 9.03 32.54
CA ILE A 651 19.04 9.83 31.68
C ILE A 651 20.53 9.46 31.89
N GLU A 652 20.96 9.19 33.12
CA GLU A 652 22.34 8.77 33.38
C GLU A 652 22.61 7.37 32.82
N GLU A 653 21.69 6.44 32.98
CA GLU A 653 21.82 5.07 32.47
C GLU A 653 21.86 5.04 30.94
N LEU A 654 20.96 5.73 30.26
CA LEU A 654 20.96 5.84 28.80
C LEU A 654 22.19 6.57 28.26
N THR A 655 22.74 7.56 29.01
CA THR A 655 23.98 8.23 28.64
C THR A 655 25.16 7.25 28.65
N GLN A 656 25.20 6.37 29.66
CA GLN A 656 26.25 5.36 29.76
C GLN A 656 26.12 4.29 28.67
N GLN A 657 24.89 3.87 28.34
CA GLN A 657 24.63 2.96 27.24
C GLN A 657 25.01 3.57 25.89
N MET A 658 24.72 4.84 25.65
CA MET A 658 25.11 5.56 24.44
C MET A 658 26.65 5.60 24.25
N HIS A 659 27.39 5.92 25.34
CA HIS A 659 28.85 5.91 25.30
C HIS A 659 29.42 4.51 25.06
N THR A 660 28.81 3.49 25.66
CA THR A 660 29.22 2.09 25.45
C THR A 660 28.97 1.65 24.01
N ALA A 661 27.81 1.99 23.43
CA ALA A 661 27.48 1.73 22.05
C ALA A 661 28.46 2.46 21.09
N ALA A 662 28.80 3.72 21.35
CA ALA A 662 29.77 4.47 20.56
C ALA A 662 31.17 3.86 20.63
N THR A 663 31.62 3.41 21.83
CA THR A 663 32.91 2.75 22.01
C THR A 663 32.98 1.41 21.29
N ASN A 664 31.85 0.71 21.19
CA ASN A 664 31.73 -0.55 20.46
C ASN A 664 31.46 -0.37 18.96
N LEU A 665 31.59 0.85 18.42
CA LEU A 665 31.36 1.21 17.01
C LEU A 665 29.93 0.97 16.51
N GLN A 666 28.96 0.85 17.42
CA GLN A 666 27.53 0.72 17.12
C GLN A 666 26.88 2.12 16.93
N PHE A 667 27.28 2.82 15.88
CA PHE A 667 26.93 4.24 15.67
C PHE A 667 25.43 4.50 15.53
N GLU A 668 24.67 3.58 14.93
CA GLU A 668 23.21 3.71 14.81
C GLU A 668 22.53 3.61 16.17
N LEU A 669 22.93 2.65 17.01
CA LEU A 669 22.44 2.52 18.37
C LEU A 669 22.80 3.75 19.22
N ALA A 670 24.04 4.24 19.09
CA ALA A 670 24.49 5.44 19.78
C ALA A 670 23.71 6.68 19.34
N ALA A 671 23.39 6.82 18.05
CA ALA A 671 22.57 7.91 17.52
C ALA A 671 21.13 7.85 18.06
N ARG A 672 20.52 6.68 18.10
CA ARG A 672 19.16 6.44 18.61
C ARG A 672 19.06 6.78 20.11
N LEU A 673 20.01 6.32 20.91
CA LEU A 673 20.09 6.63 22.34
C LEU A 673 20.33 8.12 22.59
N ARG A 674 21.09 8.81 21.73
CA ARG A 674 21.29 10.27 21.78
C ARG A 674 19.98 11.03 21.56
N ASP A 675 19.19 10.59 20.60
CA ASP A 675 17.92 11.25 20.27
C ASP A 675 16.88 11.02 21.38
N GLU A 676 16.79 9.83 21.95
CA GLU A 676 16.01 9.53 23.18
C GLU A 676 16.45 10.40 24.37
N LEU A 677 17.75 10.53 24.61
CA LEU A 677 18.30 11.38 25.65
C LEU A 677 17.93 12.84 25.47
N LYS A 678 17.87 13.32 24.23
CA LYS A 678 17.47 14.70 23.92
C LYS A 678 16.02 14.96 24.32
N ASP A 679 15.13 14.01 24.03
CA ASP A 679 13.71 14.13 24.37
C ASP A 679 13.47 14.04 25.88
N LEU A 680 14.09 13.09 26.58
CA LEU A 680 14.00 12.96 28.04
C LEU A 680 14.58 14.21 28.76
N LYS A 681 15.68 14.78 28.28
CA LYS A 681 16.22 16.02 28.83
C LYS A 681 15.31 17.23 28.60
N LYS A 682 14.56 17.23 27.49
CA LYS A 682 13.55 18.27 27.22
C LYS A 682 12.37 18.13 28.16
N GLU A 683 11.92 16.92 28.40
CA GLU A 683 10.83 16.59 29.33
C GLU A 683 11.20 16.96 30.78
N LEU A 684 12.40 16.61 31.23
CA LEU A 684 12.94 16.98 32.55
C LEU A 684 13.01 18.50 32.74
N ARG A 685 13.40 19.26 31.70
CA ARG A 685 13.40 20.73 31.73
C ARG A 685 11.99 21.30 31.85
N THR A 686 11.03 20.70 31.17
CA THR A 686 9.62 21.14 31.23
C THR A 686 9.04 20.90 32.63
N ILE A 687 9.34 19.76 33.24
CA ILE A 687 8.94 19.44 34.62
C ILE A 687 9.58 20.40 35.63
N ASN A 688 10.88 20.70 35.47
CA ASN A 688 11.60 21.63 36.36
C ASN A 688 11.20 23.11 36.17
N GLN A 689 10.53 23.49 35.08
CA GLN A 689 9.97 24.83 34.88
C GLN A 689 8.55 24.99 35.43
N VAL A 690 7.87 23.89 35.72
CA VAL A 690 6.50 23.88 36.27
C VAL A 690 6.49 23.64 37.80
N SER A 691 7.62 23.19 38.36
CA SER A 691 7.87 23.11 39.81
C SER A 691 8.58 24.39 40.31
#